data_6e5279c9ab896133f60f32c7085a95fa
#
_entry.id   6e5279c9ab896133f60f32c7085a95fa
#
_cell.length_a   1.000
_cell.length_b   1.000
_cell.length_c   1.000
_cell.angle_alpha   90.00
_cell.angle_beta   90.00
_cell.angle_gamma   90.00
#
_symmetry.space_group_name_H-M   'P 1'
#
loop_
_entity.id
_entity.type
_entity.pdbx_description
1 polymer ?
#
loop_
_entity_poly.entity_id
_entity_poly.type
_entity_poly.pdbx_seq_one_letter_code
_entity_poly.pdbx_strand_id
1 'polypeptide(L)'
;MLYPKRRQTVRVEASSEQYHIGVGRAKPLPFNQTNLLFQVDVSPFDHHLAQLGRANLRSASDDIWTCLSPYLASCLTPGLTLYPLPSMAMPNDVWDEISQDIPSASDPFIQQYLAGRENLINQEKTSRSDASFRNSLSPIAKRACTIVDRIRSHEQKTIWTPDVEEHMAQTSHERIFPGMMFMFAKDRMESTNLWKIVRKMPKGCLLHSHMDAMVNFDYLLGVLLSTPGIHMSSDRPLKGKDALENAAMNFRYKSSERTDGSLWEESYKPETFILLTKAADEFPDGGRQGFLRWLKSRCTLSTADSHEQHHGIDAIWRRFAKCFIVVATIIHYEPIFRAFLRRLMSQLKSDGVNWVELRFTWPLDYCRDRQEEPEQDYSHMFKVIEEEVARFKASPEGEGFWGLTTIWTTLRSVDTRPLIENMDHCITTKMEFPHLIAGYDLVGPEDLGKPLVDVLPELFWFRKQCAQEGINIPFFFHAGETLGDGNSTDSNLFDAILLGTRRIGHAYSLYKHPLLTDMVKDKRILIESCPISNEVLRLCGSVLAHPLPALLARGVACCLCNDDPAMLGQDTAGMSHDFWQALQGWDNLGLAGLGSLAENSVRWAAFEDQEAAAWANDIRQASLGSGIKAKRLKQWQVEWEQFCLWIVTEFGEEFDPEAETAGAPEAEAQAS
;
A
#
# COMPACT_ATOMS: atom_id res chain seq x y z
N MET A 1 7.28 57.60 -3.73
CA MET A 1 8.05 58.52 -2.89
C MET A 1 8.54 57.76 -1.66
N LEU A 2 9.85 57.56 -1.61
CA LEU A 2 10.79 57.60 -0.49
C LEU A 2 10.42 57.00 0.89
N TYR A 3 11.21 56.03 1.25
CA TYR A 3 11.58 55.47 2.57
C TYR A 3 11.80 56.50 3.69
N PRO A 4 11.85 56.14 5.03
CA PRO A 4 12.95 55.32 5.53
C PRO A 4 12.64 54.31 6.68
N LYS A 5 13.59 53.37 6.82
CA LYS A 5 13.86 52.37 7.87
C LYS A 5 13.90 52.98 9.30
N ARG A 6 13.41 52.20 10.29
CA ARG A 6 14.00 52.12 11.64
C ARG A 6 14.09 50.69 12.14
N ARG A 7 15.36 50.31 12.46
CA ARG A 7 15.69 49.11 13.27
C ARG A 7 15.38 49.43 14.73
N GLN A 8 14.75 48.51 15.45
CA GLN A 8 14.86 48.46 16.91
C GLN A 8 15.35 47.06 17.32
N THR A 9 16.49 47.07 17.95
CA THR A 9 17.14 45.96 18.63
C THR A 9 16.52 45.80 20.01
N VAL A 10 15.96 44.63 20.34
CA VAL A 10 15.58 44.29 21.73
C VAL A 10 16.56 43.27 22.21
N ARG A 11 17.31 43.64 23.25
CA ARG A 11 18.12 42.74 24.09
C ARG A 11 17.17 42.03 25.06
N VAL A 12 17.27 40.73 25.16
CA VAL A 12 16.67 39.94 26.25
C VAL A 12 17.81 39.32 27.02
N GLU A 13 17.91 39.68 28.32
CA GLU A 13 18.82 39.09 29.27
C GLU A 13 18.30 37.73 29.72
N ALA A 14 19.19 36.74 29.74
CA ALA A 14 18.91 35.41 30.24
C ALA A 14 19.24 35.34 31.74
N SER A 15 18.28 34.99 32.56
CA SER A 15 18.48 34.57 33.95
C SER A 15 18.65 33.04 34.01
N SER A 16 19.78 32.65 34.60
CA SER A 16 20.17 31.27 34.89
C SER A 16 19.48 30.76 36.15
N GLU A 17 18.71 29.67 36.03
CA GLU A 17 18.43 28.82 37.21
C GLU A 17 19.03 27.43 36.98
N GLN A 18 19.87 27.03 37.93
CA GLN A 18 20.56 25.75 37.99
C GLN A 18 19.66 24.71 38.63
N TYR A 19 19.42 23.57 37.93
CA TYR A 19 18.96 22.32 38.55
C TYR A 19 20.08 21.28 38.51
N HIS A 20 20.53 20.87 39.71
CA HIS A 20 21.45 19.76 39.91
C HIS A 20 20.71 18.45 39.79
N ILE A 21 21.12 17.58 38.86
CA ILE A 21 20.79 16.15 38.87
C ILE A 21 22.09 15.38 38.94
N GLY A 22 22.24 14.56 40.00
CA GLY A 22 23.43 13.78 40.27
C GLY A 22 23.61 12.63 39.30
N VAL A 23 24.78 12.53 38.70
CA VAL A 23 25.20 11.43 37.82
C VAL A 23 26.18 10.56 38.59
N GLY A 24 25.79 9.29 38.81
CA GLY A 24 26.66 8.24 39.33
C GLY A 24 27.73 7.86 38.28
N ARG A 25 28.98 7.91 38.69
CA ARG A 25 30.15 7.55 37.87
C ARG A 25 30.29 6.03 37.76
N ALA A 26 30.27 5.51 36.52
CA ALA A 26 30.90 4.24 36.18
C ALA A 26 32.25 4.49 35.49
N LYS A 27 33.28 3.72 35.91
CA LYS A 27 34.66 3.86 35.40
C LYS A 27 34.77 3.24 33.98
N PRO A 28 35.50 3.86 33.06
CA PRO A 28 35.84 3.25 31.77
C PRO A 28 37.09 2.36 31.87
N LEU A 29 37.03 1.20 31.18
CA LEU A 29 38.17 0.36 30.83
C LEU A 29 38.86 0.90 29.57
N PRO A 30 40.17 0.76 29.41
CA PRO A 30 40.91 1.38 28.32
C PRO A 30 40.81 0.58 27.02
N PHE A 31 40.35 1.21 25.93
CA PHE A 31 40.49 0.71 24.57
C PHE A 31 41.78 1.30 23.96
N ASN A 32 42.66 0.42 23.51
CA ASN A 32 43.81 0.78 22.68
C ASN A 32 43.33 1.02 21.25
N GLN A 33 43.48 2.25 20.78
CA GLN A 33 43.31 2.60 19.38
C GLN A 33 44.61 2.32 18.62
N THR A 34 44.52 1.44 17.62
CA THR A 34 45.50 1.44 16.52
C THR A 34 44.73 1.92 15.28
N ASN A 35 44.96 3.19 14.95
CA ASN A 35 44.47 3.79 13.71
C ASN A 35 45.26 3.24 12.51
N LEU A 36 44.63 2.56 11.61
CA LEU A 36 45.10 2.38 10.23
C LEU A 36 44.21 3.24 9.31
N LEU A 37 44.71 4.43 9.00
CA LEU A 37 44.22 5.31 7.97
C LEU A 37 44.69 4.76 6.61
N PHE A 38 43.77 4.22 5.82
CA PHE A 38 44.01 4.13 4.39
C PHE A 38 43.45 5.38 3.72
N GLN A 39 44.35 6.24 3.29
CA GLN A 39 44.05 7.35 2.39
C GLN A 39 44.02 6.79 0.97
N VAL A 40 42.81 6.76 0.36
CA VAL A 40 42.66 6.48 -1.07
C VAL A 40 42.41 7.82 -1.74
N ASP A 41 43.41 8.30 -2.50
CA ASP A 41 43.25 9.40 -3.43
C ASP A 41 42.34 8.95 -4.59
N VAL A 42 41.12 9.50 -4.66
CA VAL A 42 40.23 9.28 -5.80
C VAL A 42 40.34 10.46 -6.75
N SER A 43 40.96 10.22 -7.90
CA SER A 43 40.97 11.12 -9.06
C SER A 43 39.54 11.23 -9.67
N PRO A 44 39.13 12.38 -10.25
CA PRO A 44 37.77 12.63 -10.70
C PRO A 44 37.53 12.12 -12.13
N PHE A 45 37.32 10.83 -12.26
CA PHE A 45 36.75 10.20 -13.46
C PHE A 45 36.03 8.94 -13.01
N ASP A 46 34.69 8.98 -12.90
CA ASP A 46 33.74 7.89 -13.13
C ASP A 46 32.36 8.19 -12.56
N HIS A 47 31.59 8.94 -13.34
CA HIS A 47 30.16 9.15 -13.06
C HIS A 47 29.27 8.18 -13.85
N HIS A 48 29.76 6.99 -14.26
CA HIS A 48 28.95 6.09 -15.11
C HIS A 48 28.91 4.61 -14.70
N LEU A 49 29.26 4.22 -13.46
CA LEU A 49 29.22 2.80 -13.05
C LEU A 49 28.40 2.53 -11.75
N ALA A 50 27.51 3.41 -11.35
CA ALA A 50 26.67 3.21 -10.16
C ALA A 50 25.30 2.56 -10.42
N GLN A 51 25.07 1.92 -11.58
CA GLN A 51 23.79 1.28 -11.94
C GLN A 51 23.92 -0.20 -12.32
N LEU A 52 24.72 -0.98 -11.63
CA LEU A 52 24.64 -2.44 -11.77
C LEU A 52 24.36 -3.07 -10.39
N GLY A 53 23.11 -3.48 -10.26
CA GLY A 53 22.57 -4.16 -9.08
C GLY A 53 23.32 -5.45 -8.76
N ARG A 54 23.33 -5.78 -7.49
CA ARG A 54 23.91 -6.97 -6.86
C ARG A 54 23.32 -8.25 -7.48
N ALA A 55 24.02 -8.90 -8.36
CA ALA A 55 23.77 -10.26 -8.75
C ALA A 55 24.54 -11.20 -7.82
N ASN A 56 23.86 -12.24 -7.31
CA ASN A 56 24.42 -13.27 -6.48
C ASN A 56 25.54 -14.04 -7.19
N LEU A 57 26.78 -13.86 -6.75
CA LEU A 57 27.92 -14.66 -7.15
C LEU A 57 27.95 -15.97 -6.33
N ARG A 58 27.32 -17.00 -6.83
CA ARG A 58 27.66 -18.38 -6.47
C ARG A 58 27.74 -19.22 -7.77
N SER A 59 28.94 -19.74 -8.02
CA SER A 59 29.33 -20.70 -9.04
C SER A 59 29.16 -20.27 -10.51
N ALA A 60 30.19 -19.65 -11.07
CA ALA A 60 30.56 -19.80 -12.49
C ALA A 60 31.93 -19.16 -12.72
N SER A 61 32.97 -19.94 -12.75
CA SER A 61 34.33 -19.48 -13.05
C SER A 61 34.67 -19.43 -14.54
N ASP A 62 33.80 -19.85 -15.46
CA ASP A 62 34.15 -19.97 -16.88
C ASP A 62 33.22 -19.27 -17.88
N ASP A 63 32.06 -18.71 -17.46
CA ASP A 63 31.08 -18.16 -18.42
C ASP A 63 31.03 -16.63 -18.53
N ILE A 64 31.79 -15.89 -17.70
CA ILE A 64 31.73 -14.40 -17.71
C ILE A 64 32.40 -13.81 -18.98
N TRP A 65 33.33 -14.50 -19.62
CA TRP A 65 34.00 -14.02 -20.78
C TRP A 65 33.22 -14.21 -22.10
N THR A 66 32.28 -15.10 -22.15
CA THR A 66 31.44 -15.37 -23.32
C THR A 66 30.27 -14.41 -23.49
N CYS A 67 29.76 -13.83 -22.39
CA CYS A 67 28.62 -12.91 -22.43
C CYS A 67 28.96 -11.46 -22.72
N LEU A 68 30.21 -11.01 -22.55
CA LEU A 68 30.62 -9.63 -22.80
C LEU A 68 31.08 -9.39 -24.26
N SER A 69 31.35 -10.44 -25.03
CA SER A 69 31.85 -10.37 -26.40
C SER A 69 30.85 -9.74 -27.40
N PRO A 70 29.52 -9.98 -27.35
CA PRO A 70 28.59 -9.38 -28.30
C PRO A 70 28.31 -7.90 -28.08
N TYR A 71 28.37 -7.43 -26.83
CA TYR A 71 28.02 -6.04 -26.47
C TYR A 71 29.14 -5.04 -26.79
N LEU A 72 30.37 -5.46 -26.76
CA LEU A 72 31.52 -4.61 -27.15
C LEU A 72 31.69 -4.48 -28.67
N ALA A 73 31.15 -5.41 -29.44
CA ALA A 73 31.26 -5.38 -30.91
C ALA A 73 30.34 -4.35 -31.59
N SER A 74 29.26 -3.90 -30.92
CA SER A 74 28.29 -2.95 -31.51
C SER A 74 28.61 -1.47 -31.29
N CYS A 75 29.60 -1.13 -30.45
CA CYS A 75 29.98 0.26 -30.15
C CYS A 75 31.29 0.73 -30.77
N LEU A 76 31.90 -0.05 -31.65
CA LEU A 76 33.16 0.32 -32.29
C LEU A 76 32.95 0.84 -33.70
N THR A 77 33.27 2.10 -33.92
CA THR A 77 33.45 2.69 -35.27
C THR A 77 34.51 1.93 -36.06
N PRO A 78 34.32 1.72 -37.39
CA PRO A 78 35.30 1.02 -38.23
C PRO A 78 36.60 1.82 -38.28
N GLY A 79 37.65 1.29 -37.69
CA GLY A 79 39.01 1.88 -37.80
C GLY A 79 39.89 1.78 -36.55
N LEU A 80 39.40 1.29 -35.41
CA LEU A 80 40.27 1.06 -34.26
C LEU A 80 40.73 -0.39 -34.21
N THR A 81 41.99 -0.61 -34.52
CA THR A 81 42.66 -1.90 -34.29
C THR A 81 42.90 -2.04 -32.78
N LEU A 82 42.11 -2.85 -32.11
CA LEU A 82 42.37 -3.22 -30.72
C LEU A 82 43.64 -4.06 -30.67
N TYR A 83 44.73 -3.48 -30.17
CA TYR A 83 45.87 -4.28 -29.70
C TYR A 83 45.38 -5.12 -28.53
N PRO A 84 45.62 -6.45 -28.49
CA PRO A 84 45.31 -7.25 -27.33
C PRO A 84 46.10 -6.66 -26.15
N LEU A 85 45.38 -6.23 -25.11
CA LEU A 85 46.04 -5.90 -23.83
C LEU A 85 46.84 -7.11 -23.41
N PRO A 86 48.12 -6.99 -23.06
CA PRO A 86 48.88 -8.10 -22.55
C PRO A 86 48.15 -8.69 -21.36
N SER A 87 47.87 -9.97 -21.39
CA SER A 87 47.35 -10.70 -20.26
C SER A 87 48.29 -10.43 -19.08
N MET A 88 47.81 -9.64 -18.10
CA MET A 88 48.50 -9.49 -16.82
C MET A 88 48.21 -10.71 -15.92
N ALA A 89 48.22 -11.89 -16.54
CA ALA A 89 48.18 -13.13 -15.76
C ALA A 89 49.44 -13.20 -14.90
N MET A 90 49.23 -13.37 -13.61
CA MET A 90 50.32 -13.55 -12.64
C MET A 90 51.17 -14.75 -13.08
N PRO A 91 52.52 -14.65 -13.10
CA PRO A 91 53.39 -15.79 -13.37
C PRO A 91 53.06 -16.96 -12.42
N ASN A 92 53.12 -18.17 -12.93
CA ASN A 92 52.75 -19.35 -12.16
C ASN A 92 53.61 -19.55 -10.90
N ASP A 93 54.87 -19.19 -10.96
CA ASP A 93 55.78 -19.25 -9.80
C ASP A 93 55.34 -18.27 -8.65
N VAL A 94 54.89 -17.08 -9.05
CA VAL A 94 54.34 -16.09 -8.10
C VAL A 94 52.98 -16.57 -7.52
N TRP A 95 52.14 -17.18 -8.38
CA TRP A 95 50.89 -17.76 -7.92
C TRP A 95 51.10 -18.95 -6.97
N ASP A 96 52.03 -19.81 -7.22
CA ASP A 96 52.37 -20.97 -6.41
C ASP A 96 52.86 -20.54 -5.01
N GLU A 97 53.62 -19.44 -4.92
CA GLU A 97 54.02 -18.85 -3.64
C GLU A 97 52.83 -18.25 -2.89
N ILE A 98 52.01 -17.39 -3.54
CA ILE A 98 50.85 -16.73 -2.92
C ILE A 98 49.81 -17.77 -2.51
N SER A 99 49.56 -18.80 -3.33
CA SER A 99 48.52 -19.78 -3.07
C SER A 99 48.76 -20.59 -1.79
N GLN A 100 50.04 -20.73 -1.38
CA GLN A 100 50.40 -21.39 -0.13
C GLN A 100 50.09 -20.56 1.12
N ASP A 101 50.05 -19.22 0.95
CA ASP A 101 49.75 -18.27 2.03
C ASP A 101 48.24 -17.97 2.17
N ILE A 102 47.41 -18.40 1.18
CA ILE A 102 45.96 -18.23 1.25
C ILE A 102 45.39 -19.16 2.34
N PRO A 103 44.73 -18.57 3.39
CA PRO A 103 44.15 -19.38 4.46
C PRO A 103 43.06 -20.33 3.92
N SER A 104 43.07 -21.57 4.36
CA SER A 104 42.01 -22.51 4.04
C SER A 104 40.69 -22.10 4.72
N ALA A 105 39.56 -22.57 4.18
CA ALA A 105 38.25 -22.33 4.81
C ALA A 105 38.15 -22.82 6.26
N SER A 106 39.00 -23.80 6.66
CA SER A 106 39.08 -24.35 8.02
C SER A 106 40.02 -23.60 8.94
N ASP A 107 40.73 -22.56 8.45
CA ASP A 107 41.59 -21.74 9.26
C ASP A 107 40.83 -21.12 10.42
N PRO A 108 41.38 -21.15 11.66
CA PRO A 108 40.70 -20.58 12.84
C PRO A 108 40.28 -19.12 12.68
N PHE A 109 41.08 -18.30 11.98
CA PHE A 109 40.77 -16.92 11.74
C PHE A 109 39.55 -16.74 10.80
N ILE A 110 39.49 -17.55 9.74
CA ILE A 110 38.34 -17.59 8.82
C ILE A 110 37.08 -18.09 9.57
N GLN A 111 37.20 -19.11 10.39
CA GLN A 111 36.08 -19.62 11.21
C GLN A 111 35.59 -18.57 12.22
N GLN A 112 36.49 -17.84 12.87
CA GLN A 112 36.11 -16.74 13.77
C GLN A 112 35.37 -15.61 13.02
N TYR A 113 35.83 -15.24 11.83
CA TYR A 113 35.15 -14.26 10.97
C TYR A 113 33.73 -14.74 10.58
N LEU A 114 33.59 -16.00 10.14
CA LEU A 114 32.29 -16.56 9.77
C LEU A 114 31.32 -16.61 10.96
N ALA A 115 31.80 -16.98 12.16
CA ALA A 115 30.99 -16.94 13.37
C ALA A 115 30.54 -15.51 13.74
N GLY A 116 31.44 -14.53 13.61
CA GLY A 116 31.12 -13.11 13.82
C GLY A 116 30.10 -12.61 12.81
N ARG A 117 30.25 -12.97 11.53
CA ARG A 117 29.30 -12.66 10.46
C ARG A 117 27.92 -13.24 10.74
N GLU A 118 27.84 -14.51 11.12
CA GLU A 118 26.57 -15.18 11.43
C GLU A 118 25.89 -14.53 12.64
N ASN A 119 26.63 -14.19 13.68
CA ASN A 119 26.10 -13.49 14.84
C ASN A 119 25.50 -12.13 14.45
N LEU A 120 26.19 -11.35 13.62
CA LEU A 120 25.70 -10.05 13.16
C LEU A 120 24.42 -10.19 12.32
N ILE A 121 24.37 -11.17 11.42
CA ILE A 121 23.16 -11.48 10.62
C ILE A 121 21.98 -11.85 11.54
N ASN A 122 22.23 -12.65 12.59
CA ASN A 122 21.19 -13.05 13.51
C ASN A 122 20.69 -11.89 14.38
N GLN A 123 21.57 -10.97 14.79
CA GLN A 123 21.16 -9.74 15.47
C GLN A 123 20.25 -8.88 14.56
N GLU A 124 20.59 -8.72 13.29
CA GLU A 124 19.78 -8.00 12.32
C GLU A 124 18.41 -8.65 12.15
N LYS A 125 18.34 -9.98 12.01
CA LYS A 125 17.08 -10.73 11.91
C LYS A 125 16.17 -10.54 13.13
N THR A 126 16.73 -10.44 14.34
CA THR A 126 15.94 -10.24 15.57
C THR A 126 15.41 -8.81 15.72
N SER A 127 15.99 -7.84 15.02
CA SER A 127 15.56 -6.44 15.04
C SER A 127 14.30 -6.19 14.17
N ARG A 128 13.97 -7.11 13.27
CA ARG A 128 12.80 -7.01 12.37
C ARG A 128 11.49 -7.00 13.13
N SER A 129 10.50 -6.26 12.62
CA SER A 129 9.15 -6.21 13.19
C SER A 129 8.43 -7.57 13.20
N ASP A 130 8.71 -8.44 12.23
CA ASP A 130 8.11 -9.77 12.07
C ASP A 130 8.86 -10.89 12.81
N ALA A 131 9.96 -10.59 13.52
CA ALA A 131 10.79 -11.58 14.17
C ALA A 131 10.03 -12.41 15.22
N SER A 132 9.19 -11.78 16.04
CA SER A 132 8.38 -12.45 17.05
C SER A 132 7.38 -13.42 16.41
N PHE A 133 6.70 -13.03 15.35
CA PHE A 133 5.75 -13.87 14.62
C PHE A 133 6.47 -15.10 14.02
N ARG A 134 7.59 -14.88 13.32
CA ARG A 134 8.41 -15.96 12.73
C ARG A 134 8.86 -16.99 13.77
N ASN A 135 9.25 -16.53 14.95
CA ASN A 135 9.69 -17.41 16.04
C ASN A 135 8.54 -18.19 16.68
N SER A 136 7.30 -17.69 16.61
CA SER A 136 6.11 -18.34 17.18
C SER A 136 5.39 -19.31 16.24
N LEU A 137 5.84 -19.45 14.99
CA LEU A 137 5.22 -20.36 14.01
C LEU A 137 5.19 -21.81 14.48
N SER A 138 4.04 -22.45 14.33
CA SER A 138 3.87 -23.90 14.53
C SER A 138 4.72 -24.71 13.54
N PRO A 139 4.98 -26.01 13.79
CA PRO A 139 5.63 -26.88 12.81
C PRO A 139 4.92 -26.91 11.46
N ILE A 140 3.58 -26.94 11.46
CA ILE A 140 2.77 -26.90 10.22
C ILE A 140 2.97 -25.59 9.48
N ALA A 141 2.93 -24.45 10.17
CA ALA A 141 3.14 -23.15 9.56
C ALA A 141 4.56 -22.99 9.00
N LYS A 142 5.59 -23.51 9.68
CA LYS A 142 6.97 -23.53 9.15
C LYS A 142 7.07 -24.36 7.87
N ARG A 143 6.43 -25.52 7.84
CA ARG A 143 6.38 -26.39 6.66
C ARG A 143 5.66 -25.69 5.50
N ALA A 144 4.52 -25.05 5.76
CA ALA A 144 3.81 -24.24 4.76
C ALA A 144 4.69 -23.12 4.19
N CYS A 145 5.46 -22.41 5.04
CA CYS A 145 6.42 -21.40 4.57
C CYS A 145 7.46 -21.99 3.60
N THR A 146 8.03 -23.16 3.93
CA THR A 146 9.01 -23.82 3.06
C THR A 146 8.41 -24.21 1.70
N ILE A 147 7.18 -24.72 1.68
CA ILE A 147 6.45 -25.04 0.44
C ILE A 147 6.25 -23.80 -0.40
N VAL A 148 5.77 -22.69 0.21
CA VAL A 148 5.54 -21.42 -0.50
C VAL A 148 6.83 -20.84 -1.06
N ASP A 149 7.94 -20.90 -0.33
CA ASP A 149 9.26 -20.46 -0.82
C ASP A 149 9.75 -21.29 -2.02
N ARG A 150 9.45 -22.58 -2.04
CA ARG A 150 9.76 -23.46 -3.19
C ARG A 150 8.86 -23.14 -4.40
N ILE A 151 7.55 -22.95 -4.20
CA ILE A 151 6.63 -22.52 -5.27
C ILE A 151 7.11 -21.19 -5.86
N ARG A 152 7.42 -20.22 -5.01
CA ARG A 152 7.95 -18.92 -5.44
C ARG A 152 9.21 -19.06 -6.29
N SER A 153 10.16 -19.88 -5.82
CA SER A 153 11.42 -20.13 -6.54
C SER A 153 11.19 -20.86 -7.86
N HIS A 154 10.21 -21.75 -7.91
CA HIS A 154 9.81 -22.45 -9.13
C HIS A 154 9.18 -21.47 -10.14
N GLU A 155 8.21 -20.66 -9.71
CA GLU A 155 7.54 -19.68 -10.57
C GLU A 155 8.52 -18.60 -11.08
N GLN A 156 9.49 -18.17 -10.28
CA GLN A 156 10.54 -17.25 -10.74
C GLN A 156 11.37 -17.81 -11.89
N LYS A 157 11.60 -19.12 -11.91
CA LYS A 157 12.38 -19.81 -12.96
C LYS A 157 11.57 -20.17 -14.19
N THR A 158 10.25 -20.28 -14.08
CA THR A 158 9.39 -20.83 -15.15
C THR A 158 8.40 -19.81 -15.71
N ILE A 159 7.99 -18.83 -14.92
CA ILE A 159 6.97 -17.85 -15.30
C ILE A 159 7.57 -16.44 -15.43
N TRP A 160 8.41 -16.03 -14.46
CA TRP A 160 8.99 -14.68 -14.37
C TRP A 160 10.44 -14.69 -14.87
N THR A 161 10.61 -14.97 -16.16
CA THR A 161 11.93 -15.08 -16.80
C THR A 161 12.24 -13.85 -17.66
N PRO A 162 13.52 -13.52 -17.92
CA PRO A 162 13.92 -12.44 -18.83
C PRO A 162 13.28 -12.55 -20.21
N ASP A 163 13.15 -13.77 -20.74
CA ASP A 163 12.53 -14.00 -22.07
C ASP A 163 11.07 -13.53 -22.11
N VAL A 164 10.38 -13.60 -20.99
CA VAL A 164 9.00 -13.13 -20.85
C VAL A 164 8.93 -11.60 -20.88
N GLU A 165 9.82 -10.92 -20.15
CA GLU A 165 9.90 -9.46 -20.16
C GLU A 165 10.24 -8.96 -21.58
N GLU A 166 11.18 -9.62 -22.27
CA GLU A 166 11.55 -9.28 -23.62
C GLU A 166 10.39 -9.48 -24.61
N HIS A 167 9.65 -10.58 -24.48
CA HIS A 167 8.47 -10.82 -25.31
C HIS A 167 7.37 -9.78 -25.07
N MET A 168 7.09 -9.42 -23.82
CA MET A 168 6.15 -8.35 -23.50
C MET A 168 6.59 -7.01 -24.07
N ALA A 169 7.88 -6.68 -23.97
CA ALA A 169 8.44 -5.46 -24.54
C ALA A 169 8.30 -5.39 -26.07
N GLN A 170 8.42 -6.53 -26.75
CA GLN A 170 8.26 -6.62 -28.20
C GLN A 170 6.81 -6.57 -28.68
N THR A 171 5.87 -7.05 -27.87
CA THR A 171 4.45 -7.20 -28.27
C THR A 171 3.55 -6.03 -27.89
N SER A 172 3.88 -5.29 -26.82
CA SER A 172 2.99 -4.25 -26.29
C SER A 172 3.16 -2.87 -26.94
N HIS A 173 4.21 -2.61 -27.71
CA HIS A 173 4.62 -1.28 -28.18
C HIS A 173 4.77 -0.20 -27.07
N GLU A 174 4.56 -0.58 -25.82
CA GLU A 174 4.70 0.27 -24.64
C GLU A 174 6.07 0.03 -24.01
N ARG A 175 6.64 1.07 -23.41
CA ARG A 175 7.89 0.94 -22.66
C ARG A 175 7.59 0.20 -21.37
N ILE A 176 8.02 -1.05 -21.28
CA ILE A 176 7.92 -1.85 -20.06
C ILE A 176 9.10 -1.51 -19.17
N PHE A 177 8.82 -1.22 -17.92
CA PHE A 177 9.85 -1.06 -16.92
C PHE A 177 10.32 -2.44 -16.44
N PRO A 178 11.62 -2.63 -16.23
CA PRO A 178 12.09 -3.85 -15.57
C PRO A 178 11.51 -3.92 -14.17
N GLY A 179 10.97 -5.08 -13.82
CA GLY A 179 10.35 -5.33 -12.53
C GLY A 179 8.87 -5.73 -12.64
N MET A 180 8.29 -6.10 -11.50
CA MET A 180 6.93 -6.61 -11.44
C MET A 180 5.91 -5.48 -11.24
N MET A 181 5.68 -4.71 -12.30
CA MET A 181 4.66 -3.67 -12.28
C MET A 181 3.26 -4.31 -12.33
N PHE A 182 2.43 -3.94 -11.39
CA PHE A 182 1.11 -4.52 -11.20
C PHE A 182 0.24 -4.53 -12.47
N MET A 183 0.10 -3.39 -13.13
CA MET A 183 -0.79 -3.26 -14.29
C MET A 183 -0.40 -4.17 -15.48
N PHE A 184 0.88 -4.54 -15.60
CA PHE A 184 1.35 -5.49 -16.63
C PHE A 184 1.36 -6.94 -16.14
N ALA A 185 1.58 -7.14 -14.84
CA ALA A 185 1.73 -8.47 -14.26
C ALA A 185 0.38 -9.13 -13.91
N LYS A 186 -0.70 -8.37 -13.78
CA LYS A 186 -1.98 -8.80 -13.21
C LYS A 186 -2.50 -10.11 -13.80
N ASP A 187 -2.70 -10.19 -15.11
CA ASP A 187 -3.30 -11.38 -15.74
C ASP A 187 -2.43 -12.63 -15.57
N ARG A 188 -1.11 -12.45 -15.58
CA ARG A 188 -0.16 -13.53 -15.34
C ARG A 188 -0.09 -13.92 -13.88
N MET A 189 -0.09 -12.95 -12.97
CA MET A 189 -0.16 -13.12 -11.53
C MET A 189 -1.34 -14.01 -11.13
N GLU A 190 -2.51 -13.71 -11.67
CA GLU A 190 -3.76 -14.44 -11.37
C GLU A 190 -3.76 -15.92 -11.86
N SER A 191 -2.82 -16.30 -12.73
CA SER A 191 -2.64 -17.67 -13.21
C SER A 191 -1.71 -18.54 -12.36
N THR A 192 -1.02 -17.97 -11.35
CA THR A 192 0.02 -18.64 -10.57
C THR A 192 -0.51 -19.48 -9.40
N ASN A 193 0.28 -20.41 -8.87
CA ASN A 193 -0.04 -21.11 -7.63
C ASN A 193 0.07 -20.20 -6.41
N LEU A 194 1.01 -19.25 -6.42
CA LEU A 194 1.07 -18.23 -5.38
C LEU A 194 -0.22 -17.42 -5.31
N TRP A 195 -0.86 -17.12 -6.44
CA TRP A 195 -2.16 -16.45 -6.45
C TRP A 195 -3.24 -17.28 -5.75
N LYS A 196 -3.33 -18.57 -6.04
CA LYS A 196 -4.29 -19.47 -5.36
C LYS A 196 -4.08 -19.47 -3.84
N ILE A 197 -2.82 -19.47 -3.41
CA ILE A 197 -2.45 -19.43 -2.00
C ILE A 197 -2.87 -18.09 -1.37
N VAL A 198 -2.50 -16.98 -1.97
CA VAL A 198 -2.79 -15.65 -1.44
C VAL A 198 -4.30 -15.36 -1.44
N ARG A 199 -5.03 -15.82 -2.45
CA ARG A 199 -6.50 -15.71 -2.49
C ARG A 199 -7.19 -16.40 -1.31
N LYS A 200 -6.65 -17.50 -0.83
CA LYS A 200 -7.21 -18.27 0.30
C LYS A 200 -6.70 -17.80 1.66
N MET A 201 -5.65 -16.97 1.68
CA MET A 201 -5.03 -16.52 2.92
C MET A 201 -5.99 -15.66 3.76
N PRO A 202 -6.10 -15.91 5.10
CA PRO A 202 -6.82 -15.01 6.01
C PRO A 202 -6.02 -13.72 6.19
N LYS A 203 -6.50 -12.61 5.61
CA LYS A 203 -5.84 -11.31 5.62
C LYS A 203 -6.20 -10.46 6.85
N GLY A 204 -7.19 -10.91 7.63
CA GLY A 204 -7.61 -10.24 8.86
C GLY A 204 -8.45 -9.00 8.61
N CYS A 205 -7.84 -7.82 8.75
CA CYS A 205 -8.52 -6.53 8.63
C CYS A 205 -7.95 -5.70 7.48
N LEU A 206 -8.81 -4.93 6.81
CA LEU A 206 -8.42 -3.86 5.91
C LEU A 206 -8.56 -2.53 6.63
N LEU A 207 -7.44 -1.85 6.88
CA LEU A 207 -7.37 -0.65 7.73
C LEU A 207 -7.25 0.65 6.93
N HIS A 208 -6.93 0.56 5.63
CA HIS A 208 -6.80 1.70 4.75
C HIS A 208 -7.42 1.41 3.38
N SER A 209 -8.57 2.02 3.15
CA SER A 209 -9.28 1.97 1.88
C SER A 209 -10.29 3.11 1.79
N HIS A 210 -10.53 3.62 0.57
CA HIS A 210 -11.51 4.65 0.31
C HIS A 210 -12.79 4.04 -0.24
N MET A 211 -13.92 4.31 0.41
CA MET A 211 -15.20 3.66 0.13
C MET A 211 -15.57 3.73 -1.35
N ASP A 212 -15.45 4.90 -1.98
CA ASP A 212 -15.82 5.12 -3.38
C ASP A 212 -15.10 4.20 -4.37
N ALA A 213 -13.90 3.73 -4.01
CA ALA A 213 -13.02 2.96 -4.86
C ALA A 213 -13.01 1.45 -4.58
N MET A 214 -13.93 0.96 -3.74
CA MET A 214 -13.87 -0.42 -3.27
C MET A 214 -14.60 -1.43 -4.15
N VAL A 215 -15.65 -1.02 -4.83
CA VAL A 215 -16.51 -1.94 -5.58
C VAL A 215 -16.14 -1.96 -7.06
N ASN A 216 -15.97 -3.14 -7.61
CA ASN A 216 -15.74 -3.37 -9.03
C ASN A 216 -16.71 -2.58 -9.92
N PHE A 217 -16.17 -1.80 -10.85
CA PHE A 217 -16.97 -0.87 -11.65
C PHE A 217 -17.88 -1.57 -12.67
N ASP A 218 -17.54 -2.74 -13.17
CA ASP A 218 -18.45 -3.46 -14.07
C ASP A 218 -19.78 -3.79 -13.35
N TYR A 219 -19.70 -4.18 -12.07
CA TYR A 219 -20.88 -4.38 -11.24
C TYR A 219 -21.61 -3.06 -10.94
N LEU A 220 -20.88 -2.04 -10.45
CA LEU A 220 -21.48 -0.77 -10.04
C LEU A 220 -22.19 -0.06 -11.20
N LEU A 221 -21.56 0.00 -12.37
CA LEU A 221 -22.14 0.62 -13.56
C LEU A 221 -23.31 -0.21 -14.11
N GLY A 222 -23.29 -1.53 -13.95
CA GLY A 222 -24.43 -2.39 -14.23
C GLY A 222 -25.63 -2.06 -13.32
N VAL A 223 -25.40 -1.89 -12.02
CA VAL A 223 -26.42 -1.45 -11.06
C VAL A 223 -26.95 -0.05 -11.42
N LEU A 224 -26.06 0.90 -11.69
CA LEU A 224 -26.42 2.25 -12.10
C LEU A 224 -27.37 2.25 -13.30
N LEU A 225 -27.00 1.52 -14.36
CA LEU A 225 -27.78 1.47 -15.61
C LEU A 225 -29.11 0.72 -15.45
N SER A 226 -29.21 -0.23 -14.52
CA SER A 226 -30.44 -1.00 -14.24
C SER A 226 -31.36 -0.33 -13.23
N THR A 227 -30.89 0.72 -12.52
CA THR A 227 -31.71 1.43 -11.53
C THR A 227 -32.69 2.37 -12.21
N PRO A 228 -34.02 2.18 -12.01
CA PRO A 228 -35.05 3.01 -12.67
C PRO A 228 -34.95 4.48 -12.26
N GLY A 229 -35.26 5.38 -13.18
CA GLY A 229 -35.33 6.82 -12.92
C GLY A 229 -33.99 7.52 -12.79
N ILE A 230 -32.87 6.85 -13.03
CA ILE A 230 -31.57 7.51 -13.06
C ILE A 230 -31.40 8.30 -14.34
N HIS A 231 -31.00 9.55 -14.19
CA HIS A 231 -30.68 10.48 -15.27
C HIS A 231 -29.22 10.91 -15.16
N MET A 232 -28.68 11.33 -16.29
CA MET A 232 -27.31 11.87 -16.41
C MET A 232 -27.37 13.28 -16.97
N SER A 233 -26.57 14.19 -16.42
CA SER A 233 -26.28 15.51 -17.01
C SER A 233 -24.79 15.73 -17.16
N SER A 234 -24.42 16.74 -17.93
CA SER A 234 -23.04 17.17 -18.14
C SER A 234 -22.93 18.69 -18.16
N ASP A 235 -21.75 19.23 -17.84
CA ASP A 235 -21.43 20.66 -17.91
C ASP A 235 -21.35 21.18 -19.36
N ARG A 236 -21.30 20.28 -20.36
CA ARG A 236 -21.20 20.60 -21.79
C ARG A 236 -21.69 19.43 -22.65
N PRO A 237 -21.94 19.66 -23.97
CA PRO A 237 -22.17 18.53 -24.89
C PRO A 237 -21.01 17.54 -24.90
N LEU A 238 -21.29 16.24 -24.80
CA LEU A 238 -20.29 15.19 -24.78
C LEU A 238 -19.83 14.83 -26.20
N LYS A 239 -19.26 15.81 -26.92
CA LYS A 239 -18.84 15.67 -28.31
C LYS A 239 -17.33 15.90 -28.47
N GLY A 240 -16.68 14.95 -29.09
CA GLY A 240 -15.24 14.96 -29.28
C GLY A 240 -14.44 14.48 -28.08
N LYS A 241 -13.16 14.18 -28.31
CA LYS A 241 -12.27 13.55 -27.35
C LYS A 241 -12.16 14.31 -26.02
N ASP A 242 -11.95 15.62 -26.08
CA ASP A 242 -11.79 16.43 -24.85
C ASP A 242 -13.03 16.40 -23.96
N ALA A 243 -14.25 16.51 -24.54
CA ALA A 243 -15.47 16.44 -23.76
C ALA A 243 -15.68 15.05 -23.14
N LEU A 244 -15.43 13.99 -23.90
CA LEU A 244 -15.51 12.61 -23.39
C LEU A 244 -14.50 12.33 -22.26
N GLU A 245 -13.33 12.95 -22.30
CA GLU A 245 -12.28 12.78 -21.26
C GLU A 245 -12.42 13.70 -20.07
N ASN A 246 -12.95 14.92 -20.24
CA ASN A 246 -12.81 15.97 -19.24
C ASN A 246 -14.13 16.61 -18.77
N ALA A 247 -15.27 16.39 -19.45
CA ALA A 247 -16.54 16.97 -19.02
C ALA A 247 -16.93 16.47 -17.62
N ALA A 248 -17.49 17.37 -16.81
CA ALA A 248 -18.11 16.99 -15.54
C ALA A 248 -19.46 16.30 -15.83
N MET A 249 -19.74 15.25 -15.06
CA MET A 249 -20.95 14.46 -15.17
C MET A 249 -21.64 14.35 -13.82
N ASN A 250 -22.95 14.29 -13.82
CA ASN A 250 -23.75 14.10 -12.62
C ASN A 250 -24.85 13.08 -12.87
N PHE A 251 -25.02 12.13 -11.94
CA PHE A 251 -26.06 11.11 -11.97
C PHE A 251 -27.06 11.38 -10.85
N ARG A 252 -28.36 11.48 -11.19
CA ARG A 252 -29.42 11.77 -10.23
C ARG A 252 -30.67 10.96 -10.55
N TYR A 253 -31.40 10.58 -9.50
CA TYR A 253 -32.77 10.12 -9.65
C TYR A 253 -33.67 11.29 -10.00
N LYS A 254 -34.55 11.10 -11.01
CA LYS A 254 -35.66 12.00 -11.36
C LYS A 254 -36.94 11.21 -11.52
N SER A 255 -38.02 11.73 -10.95
CA SER A 255 -39.36 11.11 -11.01
C SER A 255 -40.02 11.21 -12.40
N SER A 256 -39.64 12.25 -13.16
CA SER A 256 -40.15 12.45 -14.52
C SER A 256 -39.20 11.81 -15.55
N GLU A 257 -39.70 10.92 -16.37
CA GLU A 257 -38.96 10.36 -17.51
C GLU A 257 -38.83 11.42 -18.61
N ARG A 258 -37.79 12.25 -18.55
CA ARG A 258 -37.51 13.23 -19.59
C ARG A 258 -36.78 12.56 -20.74
N THR A 259 -37.37 12.61 -21.92
CA THR A 259 -36.83 11.96 -23.15
C THR A 259 -36.29 12.97 -24.17
N ASP A 260 -36.44 14.27 -23.93
CA ASP A 260 -36.04 15.31 -24.88
C ASP A 260 -34.55 15.60 -24.82
N GLY A 261 -33.93 15.73 -26.02
CA GLY A 261 -32.49 16.05 -26.16
C GLY A 261 -31.57 14.84 -26.11
N SER A 262 -30.31 15.07 -26.41
CA SER A 262 -29.23 14.08 -26.38
C SER A 262 -27.95 14.71 -25.88
N LEU A 263 -27.23 14.03 -24.98
CA LEU A 263 -25.92 14.44 -24.45
C LEU A 263 -24.84 14.52 -25.55
N TRP A 264 -25.05 13.79 -26.64
CA TRP A 264 -24.08 13.59 -27.72
C TRP A 264 -24.18 14.61 -28.84
N GLU A 265 -25.16 15.54 -28.78
CA GLU A 265 -25.38 16.57 -29.77
C GLU A 265 -24.91 17.94 -29.31
N GLU A 266 -24.50 18.81 -30.24
CA GLU A 266 -24.14 20.20 -29.93
C GLU A 266 -25.29 21.03 -29.40
N SER A 267 -26.52 20.64 -29.67
CA SER A 267 -27.74 21.25 -29.18
C SER A 267 -28.01 21.03 -27.69
N TYR A 268 -27.26 20.12 -27.06
CA TYR A 268 -27.38 19.82 -25.62
C TYR A 268 -27.17 21.08 -24.78
N LYS A 269 -28.09 21.30 -23.87
CA LYS A 269 -27.96 22.39 -22.90
C LYS A 269 -27.31 21.86 -21.62
N PRO A 270 -26.21 22.50 -21.17
CA PRO A 270 -25.57 22.13 -19.91
C PRO A 270 -26.55 21.91 -18.75
N GLU A 271 -26.25 21.01 -17.83
CA GLU A 271 -27.05 20.67 -16.63
C GLU A 271 -28.44 20.09 -16.92
N THR A 272 -28.79 19.79 -18.20
CA THR A 272 -30.05 19.13 -18.54
C THR A 272 -29.92 17.62 -18.26
N PHE A 273 -30.81 17.10 -17.42
CA PHE A 273 -30.84 15.68 -17.10
C PHE A 273 -31.56 14.89 -18.20
N ILE A 274 -30.88 13.89 -18.76
CA ILE A 274 -31.39 12.94 -19.77
C ILE A 274 -31.47 11.57 -19.14
N LEU A 275 -32.52 10.80 -19.42
CA LEU A 275 -32.67 9.44 -18.91
C LEU A 275 -31.44 8.60 -19.27
N LEU A 276 -30.82 7.97 -18.27
CA LEU A 276 -29.53 7.29 -18.43
C LEU A 276 -29.56 6.16 -19.45
N THR A 277 -30.64 5.35 -19.48
CA THR A 277 -30.78 4.27 -20.45
C THR A 277 -30.83 4.79 -21.89
N LYS A 278 -31.48 5.92 -22.14
CA LYS A 278 -31.50 6.60 -23.44
C LYS A 278 -30.08 7.12 -23.78
N ALA A 279 -29.43 7.80 -22.86
CA ALA A 279 -28.08 8.31 -23.09
C ALA A 279 -27.12 7.15 -23.44
N ALA A 280 -27.21 6.02 -22.75
CA ALA A 280 -26.40 4.84 -23.02
C ALA A 280 -26.69 4.19 -24.38
N ASP A 281 -27.97 4.09 -24.75
CA ASP A 281 -28.38 3.49 -26.04
C ASP A 281 -27.94 4.37 -27.23
N GLU A 282 -27.96 5.70 -27.06
CA GLU A 282 -27.56 6.69 -28.06
C GLU A 282 -26.01 6.95 -28.09
N PHE A 283 -25.22 6.28 -27.28
CA PHE A 283 -23.77 6.50 -27.27
C PHE A 283 -23.16 6.25 -28.67
N PRO A 284 -22.40 7.24 -29.22
CA PRO A 284 -21.99 7.20 -30.62
C PRO A 284 -21.08 6.02 -30.99
N ASP A 285 -20.27 5.56 -30.03
CA ASP A 285 -19.29 4.49 -30.25
C ASP A 285 -19.72 3.18 -29.58
N GLY A 286 -20.64 2.46 -30.21
CA GLY A 286 -21.06 1.13 -29.80
C GLY A 286 -22.23 1.06 -28.82
N GLY A 287 -23.04 2.12 -28.72
CA GLY A 287 -24.26 2.16 -27.93
C GLY A 287 -24.01 1.81 -26.46
N ARG A 288 -24.93 1.08 -25.83
CA ARG A 288 -24.88 0.75 -24.40
C ARG A 288 -23.57 0.10 -23.95
N GLN A 289 -23.01 -0.81 -24.72
CA GLN A 289 -21.74 -1.44 -24.36
C GLN A 289 -20.55 -0.47 -24.49
N GLY A 290 -20.54 0.35 -25.52
CA GLY A 290 -19.57 1.42 -25.68
C GLY A 290 -19.64 2.43 -24.53
N PHE A 291 -20.86 2.82 -24.14
CA PHE A 291 -21.10 3.71 -23.01
C PHE A 291 -20.51 3.15 -21.70
N LEU A 292 -20.75 1.88 -21.39
CA LEU A 292 -20.22 1.25 -20.19
C LEU A 292 -18.67 1.21 -20.18
N ARG A 293 -18.05 0.86 -21.33
CA ARG A 293 -16.58 0.91 -21.45
C ARG A 293 -16.04 2.32 -21.26
N TRP A 294 -16.67 3.31 -21.89
CA TRP A 294 -16.30 4.70 -21.73
C TRP A 294 -16.45 5.18 -20.28
N LEU A 295 -17.61 4.92 -19.67
CA LEU A 295 -17.84 5.35 -18.28
C LEU A 295 -16.88 4.65 -17.29
N LYS A 296 -16.59 3.35 -17.49
CA LYS A 296 -15.56 2.64 -16.71
C LYS A 296 -14.19 3.33 -16.86
N SER A 297 -13.81 3.71 -18.07
CA SER A 297 -12.54 4.43 -18.29
C SER A 297 -12.46 5.80 -17.60
N ARG A 298 -13.61 6.40 -17.24
CA ARG A 298 -13.68 7.63 -16.46
C ARG A 298 -13.50 7.38 -14.95
N CYS A 299 -13.72 6.16 -14.51
CA CYS A 299 -13.62 5.74 -13.10
C CYS A 299 -12.31 5.01 -12.77
N THR A 300 -11.50 4.62 -13.76
CA THR A 300 -10.31 3.78 -13.56
C THR A 300 -9.09 4.42 -14.21
N LEU A 301 -7.92 4.28 -13.58
CA LEU A 301 -6.64 4.59 -14.19
C LEU A 301 -6.26 3.51 -15.19
N SER A 302 -5.77 3.93 -16.34
CA SER A 302 -5.23 3.01 -17.36
C SER A 302 -3.72 2.82 -17.18
N THR A 303 -3.20 1.77 -17.82
CA THR A 303 -1.75 1.54 -17.93
C THR A 303 -1.03 2.75 -18.53
N ALA A 304 -1.62 3.38 -19.57
CA ALA A 304 -1.06 4.59 -20.17
C ALA A 304 -1.00 5.77 -19.20
N ASP A 305 -2.04 5.99 -18.38
CA ASP A 305 -2.05 7.03 -17.34
C ASP A 305 -0.89 6.83 -16.36
N SER A 306 -0.65 5.60 -15.93
CA SER A 306 0.40 5.27 -14.97
C SER A 306 1.82 5.33 -15.55
N HIS A 307 2.01 5.12 -16.87
CA HIS A 307 3.32 4.98 -17.49
C HIS A 307 3.80 6.17 -18.29
N GLU A 308 3.00 7.20 -18.48
CA GLU A 308 3.45 8.43 -19.13
C GLU A 308 4.38 9.25 -18.22
N GLN A 309 5.64 8.89 -18.18
CA GLN A 309 6.65 9.40 -17.23
C GLN A 309 6.86 10.91 -17.30
N HIS A 310 6.68 11.52 -18.47
CA HIS A 310 6.91 12.94 -18.68
C HIS A 310 5.87 13.83 -18.00
N HIS A 311 4.72 13.29 -17.59
CA HIS A 311 3.68 14.05 -16.90
C HIS A 311 3.95 14.25 -15.40
N GLY A 312 4.82 13.44 -14.79
CA GLY A 312 5.14 13.51 -13.36
C GLY A 312 4.01 13.05 -12.44
N ILE A 313 4.25 13.11 -11.13
CA ILE A 313 3.33 12.66 -10.09
C ILE A 313 2.05 13.49 -10.02
N ASP A 314 2.14 14.82 -10.17
CA ASP A 314 0.96 15.70 -10.10
C ASP A 314 -0.05 15.44 -11.21
N ALA A 315 0.39 14.99 -12.38
CA ALA A 315 -0.51 14.71 -13.49
C ALA A 315 -1.34 13.46 -13.23
N ILE A 316 -0.73 12.39 -12.71
CA ILE A 316 -1.48 11.16 -12.35
C ILE A 316 -2.48 11.45 -11.22
N TRP A 317 -2.10 12.25 -10.21
CA TRP A 317 -3.01 12.67 -9.15
C TRP A 317 -4.22 13.46 -9.68
N ARG A 318 -4.00 14.40 -10.61
CA ARG A 318 -5.12 15.13 -11.24
C ARG A 318 -6.05 14.21 -12.04
N ARG A 319 -5.51 13.19 -12.69
CA ARG A 319 -6.31 12.17 -13.40
C ARG A 319 -7.08 11.28 -12.41
N PHE A 320 -6.43 10.87 -11.34
CA PHE A 320 -6.99 10.06 -10.28
C PHE A 320 -8.15 10.75 -9.56
N ALA A 321 -7.99 12.03 -9.20
CA ALA A 321 -9.06 12.82 -8.58
C ALA A 321 -10.34 12.90 -9.44
N LYS A 322 -10.21 12.88 -10.77
CA LYS A 322 -11.38 12.85 -11.67
C LYS A 322 -12.19 11.56 -11.56
N CYS A 323 -11.55 10.44 -11.22
CA CYS A 323 -12.27 9.17 -11.01
C CYS A 323 -13.22 9.28 -9.82
N PHE A 324 -12.77 9.85 -8.70
CA PHE A 324 -13.61 10.07 -7.52
C PHE A 324 -14.81 10.95 -7.81
N ILE A 325 -14.63 12.06 -8.54
CA ILE A 325 -15.73 12.99 -8.90
C ILE A 325 -16.85 12.25 -9.62
N VAL A 326 -16.53 11.33 -10.52
CA VAL A 326 -17.56 10.55 -11.25
C VAL A 326 -18.26 9.58 -10.32
N VAL A 327 -17.48 8.78 -9.55
CA VAL A 327 -18.04 7.72 -8.70
C VAL A 327 -18.87 8.30 -7.55
N ALA A 328 -18.45 9.41 -6.97
CA ALA A 328 -19.19 10.07 -5.91
C ALA A 328 -20.65 10.35 -6.29
N THR A 329 -20.92 10.81 -7.53
CA THR A 329 -22.29 11.08 -7.97
C THR A 329 -23.13 9.81 -8.22
N ILE A 330 -22.51 8.65 -8.31
CA ILE A 330 -23.19 7.37 -8.55
C ILE A 330 -23.75 6.76 -7.26
N ILE A 331 -22.94 6.76 -6.18
CA ILE A 331 -23.26 6.03 -4.96
C ILE A 331 -24.16 6.80 -3.98
N HIS A 332 -24.54 8.02 -4.27
CA HIS A 332 -25.35 8.87 -3.38
C HIS A 332 -26.86 8.62 -3.45
N TYR A 333 -27.32 7.67 -4.24
CA TYR A 333 -28.72 7.27 -4.29
C TYR A 333 -28.92 5.96 -3.53
N GLU A 334 -29.84 5.93 -2.56
CA GLU A 334 -29.99 4.83 -1.61
C GLU A 334 -30.06 3.43 -2.23
N PRO A 335 -30.84 3.15 -3.31
CA PRO A 335 -30.87 1.81 -3.90
C PRO A 335 -29.50 1.36 -4.42
N ILE A 336 -28.72 2.28 -5.03
CA ILE A 336 -27.38 2.02 -5.52
C ILE A 336 -26.41 1.83 -4.33
N PHE A 337 -26.50 2.69 -3.32
CA PHE A 337 -25.67 2.62 -2.11
C PHE A 337 -25.86 1.30 -1.35
N ARG A 338 -27.09 0.82 -1.21
CA ARG A 338 -27.38 -0.49 -0.61
C ARG A 338 -26.77 -1.65 -1.42
N ALA A 339 -26.88 -1.60 -2.74
CA ALA A 339 -26.27 -2.60 -3.62
C ALA A 339 -24.74 -2.56 -3.55
N PHE A 340 -24.17 -1.35 -3.50
CA PHE A 340 -22.76 -1.10 -3.30
C PHE A 340 -22.25 -1.73 -2.00
N LEU A 341 -22.87 -1.45 -0.84
CA LEU A 341 -22.46 -1.99 0.46
C LEU A 341 -22.48 -3.51 0.51
N ARG A 342 -23.53 -4.13 -0.06
CA ARG A 342 -23.61 -5.59 -0.15
C ARG A 342 -22.48 -6.19 -0.98
N ARG A 343 -22.22 -5.59 -2.14
CA ARG A 343 -21.12 -6.03 -3.02
C ARG A 343 -19.76 -5.84 -2.38
N LEU A 344 -19.55 -4.71 -1.71
CA LEU A 344 -18.32 -4.42 -0.97
C LEU A 344 -18.01 -5.50 0.06
N MET A 345 -18.96 -5.81 0.94
CA MET A 345 -18.78 -6.83 1.98
C MET A 345 -18.54 -8.22 1.39
N SER A 346 -19.28 -8.58 0.33
CA SER A 346 -19.10 -9.83 -0.42
C SER A 346 -17.68 -9.96 -1.01
N GLN A 347 -17.19 -8.92 -1.69
CA GLN A 347 -15.83 -8.89 -2.24
C GLN A 347 -14.77 -9.04 -1.14
N LEU A 348 -14.88 -8.27 -0.06
CA LEU A 348 -13.95 -8.32 1.06
C LEU A 348 -13.91 -9.71 1.70
N LYS A 349 -15.08 -10.28 1.99
CA LYS A 349 -15.17 -11.62 2.58
C LYS A 349 -14.55 -12.68 1.68
N SER A 350 -14.82 -12.62 0.37
CA SER A 350 -14.23 -13.55 -0.62
C SER A 350 -12.72 -13.37 -0.77
N ASP A 351 -12.19 -12.19 -0.43
CA ASP A 351 -10.76 -11.87 -0.45
C ASP A 351 -10.03 -12.11 0.89
N GLY A 352 -10.70 -12.78 1.85
CA GLY A 352 -10.12 -13.16 3.13
C GLY A 352 -10.04 -12.03 4.18
N VAL A 353 -10.85 -10.97 4.01
CA VAL A 353 -10.97 -9.84 4.92
C VAL A 353 -12.24 -9.98 5.75
N ASN A 354 -12.09 -9.96 7.08
CA ASN A 354 -13.23 -10.12 8.00
C ASN A 354 -13.66 -8.81 8.68
N TRP A 355 -12.87 -7.75 8.61
CA TRP A 355 -13.15 -6.41 9.15
C TRP A 355 -12.59 -5.34 8.23
N VAL A 356 -13.33 -4.24 8.07
CA VAL A 356 -12.87 -3.11 7.26
C VAL A 356 -13.12 -1.77 7.96
N GLU A 357 -12.18 -0.84 7.80
CA GLU A 357 -12.27 0.55 8.24
C GLU A 357 -12.20 1.44 7.01
N LEU A 358 -13.36 1.93 6.57
CA LEU A 358 -13.51 2.65 5.31
C LEU A 358 -13.35 4.15 5.51
N ARG A 359 -12.41 4.75 4.80
CA ARG A 359 -12.34 6.21 4.63
C ARG A 359 -13.43 6.66 3.67
N PHE A 360 -14.15 7.68 4.02
CA PHE A 360 -15.17 8.27 3.16
C PHE A 360 -15.33 9.76 3.41
N THR A 361 -15.32 10.52 2.32
CA THR A 361 -15.63 11.95 2.33
C THR A 361 -17.13 12.13 2.16
N TRP A 362 -17.80 12.52 3.22
CA TRP A 362 -19.25 12.53 3.32
C TRP A 362 -19.84 13.76 2.62
N PRO A 363 -20.52 13.62 1.47
CA PRO A 363 -21.26 14.71 0.86
C PRO A 363 -22.69 14.77 1.37
N LEU A 364 -23.22 15.98 1.48
CA LEU A 364 -24.63 16.23 1.86
C LEU A 364 -25.57 16.13 0.65
N ASP A 365 -25.36 15.21 -0.28
CA ASP A 365 -26.22 15.07 -1.45
C ASP A 365 -26.78 13.64 -1.62
N TYR A 366 -26.79 12.87 -0.53
CA TYR A 366 -27.42 11.56 -0.47
C TYR A 366 -28.95 11.67 -0.55
N CYS A 367 -29.55 10.93 -1.47
CA CYS A 367 -31.00 10.91 -1.70
C CYS A 367 -31.59 9.51 -1.35
N ARG A 368 -32.72 9.52 -0.64
CA ARG A 368 -33.50 8.28 -0.38
C ARG A 368 -34.11 7.72 -1.64
N ASP A 369 -34.57 6.47 -1.56
CA ASP A 369 -35.31 5.83 -2.65
C ASP A 369 -36.50 6.69 -3.06
N ARG A 370 -36.61 6.95 -4.37
CA ARG A 370 -37.65 7.78 -5.00
C ARG A 370 -37.75 9.23 -4.50
N GLN A 371 -36.68 9.74 -3.90
CA GLN A 371 -36.57 11.14 -3.53
C GLN A 371 -35.55 11.83 -4.44
N GLU A 372 -35.88 13.08 -4.89
CA GLU A 372 -34.99 13.89 -5.72
C GLU A 372 -34.12 14.84 -4.88
N GLU A 373 -34.62 15.21 -3.72
CA GLU A 373 -33.94 16.14 -2.79
C GLU A 373 -33.01 15.39 -1.86
N PRO A 374 -31.82 15.90 -1.63
CA PRO A 374 -30.87 15.33 -0.68
C PRO A 374 -31.37 15.39 0.75
N GLU A 375 -30.89 14.46 1.58
CA GLU A 375 -31.05 14.50 3.04
C GLU A 375 -30.33 15.74 3.63
N GLN A 376 -30.82 16.19 4.77
CA GLN A 376 -30.26 17.36 5.48
C GLN A 376 -29.11 16.97 6.43
N ASP A 377 -28.98 15.70 6.75
CA ASP A 377 -27.96 15.12 7.62
C ASP A 377 -27.58 13.70 7.19
N TYR A 378 -26.70 13.07 7.93
CA TYR A 378 -26.19 11.74 7.59
C TYR A 378 -26.94 10.58 8.29
N SER A 379 -27.92 10.86 9.15
CA SER A 379 -28.61 9.86 10.00
C SER A 379 -29.18 8.72 9.18
N HIS A 380 -29.87 9.03 8.07
CA HIS A 380 -30.43 7.96 7.24
C HIS A 380 -29.36 7.13 6.53
N MET A 381 -28.31 7.75 6.03
CA MET A 381 -27.20 7.04 5.35
C MET A 381 -26.47 6.10 6.30
N PHE A 382 -26.17 6.53 7.53
CA PHE A 382 -25.56 5.68 8.55
C PHE A 382 -26.48 4.54 9.01
N LYS A 383 -27.79 4.79 9.12
CA LYS A 383 -28.76 3.74 9.37
C LYS A 383 -28.79 2.69 8.27
N VAL A 384 -28.65 3.09 7.00
CA VAL A 384 -28.54 2.16 5.86
C VAL A 384 -27.27 1.31 5.99
N ILE A 385 -26.14 1.88 6.42
CA ILE A 385 -24.91 1.12 6.69
C ILE A 385 -25.16 0.05 7.77
N GLU A 386 -25.75 0.43 8.92
CA GLU A 386 -26.08 -0.52 10.00
C GLU A 386 -26.96 -1.68 9.49
N GLU A 387 -28.02 -1.34 8.76
CA GLU A 387 -28.98 -2.32 8.24
C GLU A 387 -28.30 -3.31 7.29
N GLU A 388 -27.48 -2.82 6.34
CA GLU A 388 -26.81 -3.68 5.36
C GLU A 388 -25.71 -4.53 6.01
N VAL A 389 -24.95 -4.00 6.97
CA VAL A 389 -23.97 -4.77 7.75
C VAL A 389 -24.66 -5.87 8.57
N ALA A 390 -25.75 -5.55 9.25
CA ALA A 390 -26.51 -6.53 10.02
C ALA A 390 -27.09 -7.63 9.13
N ARG A 391 -27.65 -7.26 7.98
CA ARG A 391 -28.20 -8.18 6.98
C ARG A 391 -27.14 -9.11 6.40
N PHE A 392 -25.98 -8.56 6.03
CA PHE A 392 -24.87 -9.34 5.49
C PHE A 392 -24.36 -10.35 6.52
N LYS A 393 -24.11 -9.93 7.76
CA LYS A 393 -23.65 -10.82 8.85
C LYS A 393 -24.64 -11.93 9.17
N ALA A 394 -25.93 -11.74 8.94
CA ALA A 394 -26.98 -12.74 9.14
C ALA A 394 -27.11 -13.70 7.93
N SER A 395 -26.48 -13.42 6.82
CA SER A 395 -26.51 -14.26 5.61
C SER A 395 -25.46 -15.38 5.66
N PRO A 396 -25.66 -16.50 4.93
CA PRO A 396 -24.63 -17.54 4.80
C PRO A 396 -23.31 -17.03 4.25
N GLU A 397 -23.33 -16.07 3.31
CA GLU A 397 -22.14 -15.44 2.73
C GLU A 397 -21.35 -14.63 3.76
N GLY A 398 -22.05 -13.98 4.69
CA GLY A 398 -21.44 -13.17 5.74
C GLY A 398 -21.00 -13.95 6.98
N GLU A 399 -21.11 -15.28 6.98
CA GLU A 399 -20.64 -16.09 8.11
C GLU A 399 -19.16 -15.82 8.41
N GLY A 400 -18.85 -15.51 9.68
CA GLY A 400 -17.50 -15.16 10.11
C GLY A 400 -17.04 -13.74 9.76
N PHE A 401 -17.84 -12.93 9.07
CA PHE A 401 -17.54 -11.50 8.85
C PHE A 401 -17.71 -10.72 10.18
N TRP A 402 -16.68 -9.97 10.57
CA TRP A 402 -16.70 -9.29 11.87
C TRP A 402 -17.47 -7.99 11.82
N GLY A 403 -17.39 -7.25 10.72
CA GLY A 403 -18.12 -6.01 10.52
C GLY A 403 -17.34 -4.95 9.76
N LEU A 404 -17.88 -3.74 9.83
CA LEU A 404 -17.40 -2.55 9.14
C LEU A 404 -17.50 -1.36 10.10
N THR A 405 -16.56 -0.44 10.01
CA THR A 405 -16.63 0.90 10.59
C THR A 405 -16.07 1.90 9.57
N THR A 406 -16.24 3.20 9.84
CA THR A 406 -15.74 4.26 8.95
C THR A 406 -14.71 5.13 9.68
N ILE A 407 -13.79 5.67 8.90
CA ILE A 407 -12.94 6.79 9.29
C ILE A 407 -13.48 8.00 8.53
N TRP A 408 -13.98 8.98 9.27
CA TRP A 408 -14.50 10.20 8.68
C TRP A 408 -13.37 10.99 8.01
N THR A 409 -13.55 11.41 6.76
CA THR A 409 -12.50 12.13 6.04
C THR A 409 -12.98 13.47 5.51
N THR A 410 -12.06 14.43 5.48
CA THR A 410 -12.26 15.72 4.82
C THR A 410 -11.11 15.97 3.85
N LEU A 411 -11.40 16.57 2.69
CA LEU A 411 -10.36 16.96 1.74
C LEU A 411 -9.46 18.04 2.34
N ARG A 412 -8.14 17.84 2.33
CA ARG A 412 -7.17 18.81 2.84
C ARG A 412 -7.08 20.11 2.01
N SER A 413 -7.76 20.16 0.86
CA SER A 413 -7.81 21.35 0.00
C SER A 413 -8.90 22.34 0.36
N VAL A 414 -9.89 21.97 1.21
CA VAL A 414 -11.01 22.86 1.56
C VAL A 414 -10.58 24.00 2.47
N ASP A 415 -11.37 25.08 2.45
CA ASP A 415 -11.14 26.23 3.34
C ASP A 415 -11.58 25.95 4.77
N THR A 416 -11.12 26.79 5.71
CA THR A 416 -11.41 26.67 7.15
C THR A 416 -12.88 26.46 7.48
N ARG A 417 -13.79 27.24 6.86
CA ARG A 417 -15.21 27.13 7.19
C ARG A 417 -15.82 25.79 6.79
N PRO A 418 -15.72 25.30 5.53
CA PRO A 418 -16.18 23.96 5.16
C PRO A 418 -15.51 22.84 5.97
N LEU A 419 -14.23 23.01 6.33
CA LEU A 419 -13.51 22.06 7.17
C LEU A 419 -14.15 21.94 8.55
N ILE A 420 -14.44 23.06 9.22
CA ILE A 420 -15.09 23.10 10.53
C ILE A 420 -16.53 22.54 10.45
N GLU A 421 -17.31 22.94 9.45
CA GLU A 421 -18.67 22.42 9.24
C GLU A 421 -18.64 20.88 9.06
N ASN A 422 -17.70 20.35 8.31
CA ASN A 422 -17.54 18.90 8.13
C ASN A 422 -17.09 18.18 9.41
N MET A 423 -16.20 18.78 10.19
CA MET A 423 -15.79 18.28 11.51
C MET A 423 -16.98 18.26 12.49
N ASP A 424 -17.85 19.26 12.48
CA ASP A 424 -19.05 19.33 13.32
C ASP A 424 -20.04 18.23 12.96
N HIS A 425 -20.24 17.98 11.68
CA HIS A 425 -21.02 16.82 11.21
C HIS A 425 -20.43 15.48 11.66
N CYS A 426 -19.10 15.32 11.64
CA CYS A 426 -18.45 14.14 12.17
C CYS A 426 -18.78 13.93 13.66
N ILE A 427 -18.71 14.98 14.48
CA ILE A 427 -19.01 14.94 15.90
C ILE A 427 -20.47 14.56 16.14
N THR A 428 -21.42 15.23 15.49
CA THR A 428 -22.86 14.99 15.66
C THR A 428 -23.23 13.60 15.19
N THR A 429 -22.69 13.11 14.07
CA THR A 429 -22.94 11.75 13.58
C THR A 429 -22.31 10.70 14.49
N LYS A 430 -21.12 10.96 15.06
CA LYS A 430 -20.50 10.06 16.06
C LYS A 430 -21.35 9.90 17.31
N MET A 431 -21.99 10.96 17.77
CA MET A 431 -22.89 10.89 18.92
C MET A 431 -24.11 10.01 18.65
N GLU A 432 -24.64 10.02 17.42
CA GLU A 432 -25.79 9.20 17.03
C GLU A 432 -25.38 7.75 16.70
N PHE A 433 -24.23 7.55 16.02
CA PHE A 433 -23.72 6.23 15.59
C PHE A 433 -22.32 5.96 16.13
N PRO A 434 -22.14 5.81 17.45
CA PRO A 434 -20.82 5.77 18.08
C PRO A 434 -19.93 4.62 17.59
N HIS A 435 -20.52 3.49 17.17
CA HIS A 435 -19.79 2.31 16.70
C HIS A 435 -19.45 2.32 15.21
N LEU A 436 -19.99 3.27 14.43
CA LEU A 436 -19.74 3.37 13.00
C LEU A 436 -18.63 4.37 12.63
N ILE A 437 -18.20 5.23 13.53
CA ILE A 437 -17.11 6.18 13.29
C ILE A 437 -15.93 5.83 14.21
N ALA A 438 -14.86 5.28 13.64
CA ALA A 438 -13.65 4.86 14.35
C ALA A 438 -12.65 6.01 14.56
N GLY A 439 -12.67 7.02 13.69
CA GLY A 439 -11.71 8.12 13.74
C GLY A 439 -11.88 9.15 12.64
N TYR A 440 -10.90 10.04 12.54
CA TYR A 440 -10.89 11.17 11.61
C TYR A 440 -9.57 11.24 10.83
N ASP A 441 -9.64 11.66 9.56
CA ASP A 441 -8.49 11.82 8.67
C ASP A 441 -8.64 13.02 7.73
N LEU A 442 -7.54 13.51 7.16
CA LEU A 442 -7.48 14.49 6.10
C LEU A 442 -6.91 13.83 4.84
N VAL A 443 -7.68 13.83 3.77
CA VAL A 443 -7.39 13.09 2.53
C VAL A 443 -7.16 14.00 1.33
N GLY A 444 -6.74 13.39 0.22
CA GLY A 444 -6.37 14.06 -1.01
C GLY A 444 -4.85 14.21 -1.15
N PRO A 445 -4.36 14.54 -2.36
CA PRO A 445 -2.93 14.54 -2.65
C PRO A 445 -2.16 15.46 -1.69
N GLU A 446 -1.19 14.90 -0.96
CA GLU A 446 -0.46 15.66 0.06
C GLU A 446 0.34 16.81 -0.53
N ASP A 447 0.98 16.60 -1.69
CA ASP A 447 1.82 17.60 -2.37
C ASP A 447 1.01 18.78 -2.98
N LEU A 448 -0.28 18.57 -3.25
CA LEU A 448 -1.17 19.59 -3.85
C LEU A 448 -2.17 20.19 -2.84
N GLY A 449 -2.21 19.66 -1.62
CA GLY A 449 -3.14 20.07 -0.56
C GLY A 449 -2.46 20.88 0.55
N LYS A 450 -3.23 21.25 1.58
CA LYS A 450 -2.69 21.89 2.78
C LYS A 450 -1.94 20.87 3.63
N PRO A 451 -0.71 21.14 4.07
CA PRO A 451 -0.04 20.30 5.06
C PRO A 451 -0.76 20.39 6.42
N LEU A 452 -0.55 19.38 7.29
CA LEU A 452 -1.22 19.32 8.60
C LEU A 452 -0.95 20.55 9.47
N VAL A 453 0.23 21.15 9.35
CA VAL A 453 0.61 22.37 10.10
C VAL A 453 -0.28 23.55 9.78
N ASP A 454 -0.80 23.68 8.57
CA ASP A 454 -1.64 24.79 8.15
C ASP A 454 -3.09 24.68 8.67
N VAL A 455 -3.50 23.51 9.13
CA VAL A 455 -4.85 23.22 9.67
C VAL A 455 -4.84 22.86 11.17
N LEU A 456 -3.73 23.11 11.86
CA LEU A 456 -3.61 22.88 13.30
C LEU A 456 -4.70 23.57 14.13
N PRO A 457 -5.08 24.84 13.88
CA PRO A 457 -6.14 25.49 14.65
C PRO A 457 -7.46 24.73 14.60
N GLU A 458 -7.85 24.23 13.42
CA GLU A 458 -9.07 23.45 13.19
C GLU A 458 -9.00 22.08 13.87
N LEU A 459 -7.87 21.40 13.79
CA LEU A 459 -7.66 20.11 14.46
C LEU A 459 -7.70 20.22 15.99
N PHE A 460 -7.15 21.30 16.56
CA PHE A 460 -7.28 21.57 17.99
C PHE A 460 -8.70 21.97 18.38
N TRP A 461 -9.42 22.73 17.55
CA TRP A 461 -10.82 23.00 17.73
C TRP A 461 -11.65 21.70 17.76
N PHE A 462 -11.43 20.81 16.79
CA PHE A 462 -12.10 19.50 16.72
C PHE A 462 -11.91 18.68 18.01
N ARG A 463 -10.69 18.55 18.49
CA ARG A 463 -10.39 17.86 19.76
C ARG A 463 -11.08 18.50 20.96
N LYS A 464 -11.09 19.83 20.99
CA LYS A 464 -11.76 20.56 22.07
C LYS A 464 -13.26 20.25 22.05
N GLN A 465 -13.91 20.27 20.88
CA GLN A 465 -15.33 19.95 20.76
C GLN A 465 -15.60 18.49 21.17
N CYS A 466 -14.85 17.52 20.66
CA CYS A 466 -14.97 16.12 21.08
C CYS A 466 -14.87 15.97 22.60
N ALA A 467 -13.94 16.66 23.26
CA ALA A 467 -13.78 16.61 24.70
C ALA A 467 -14.97 17.26 25.44
N GLN A 468 -15.57 18.32 24.91
CA GLN A 468 -16.76 18.96 25.47
C GLN A 468 -18.00 18.06 25.40
N GLU A 469 -18.16 17.31 24.30
CA GLU A 469 -19.23 16.35 24.10
C GLU A 469 -18.96 14.99 24.76
N GLY A 470 -17.79 14.80 25.37
CA GLY A 470 -17.41 13.54 26.03
C GLY A 470 -17.22 12.36 25.09
N ILE A 471 -16.89 12.62 23.83
CA ILE A 471 -16.62 11.59 22.81
C ILE A 471 -15.15 11.54 22.46
N ASN A 472 -14.69 10.38 21.95
CA ASN A 472 -13.33 10.17 21.50
C ASN A 472 -13.32 9.83 20.02
N ILE A 473 -12.71 10.71 19.19
CA ILE A 473 -12.49 10.50 17.76
C ILE A 473 -10.99 10.62 17.50
N PRO A 474 -10.26 9.50 17.50
CA PRO A 474 -8.81 9.50 17.27
C PRO A 474 -8.47 9.84 15.82
N PHE A 475 -7.24 10.28 15.59
CA PHE A 475 -6.71 10.54 14.26
C PHE A 475 -6.07 9.28 13.65
N PHE A 476 -6.25 9.14 12.32
CA PHE A 476 -5.66 8.12 11.47
C PHE A 476 -5.16 8.78 10.18
N PHE A 477 -4.20 9.72 10.29
CA PHE A 477 -3.81 10.59 9.20
C PHE A 477 -3.06 9.91 8.06
N HIS A 478 -3.38 10.32 6.82
CA HIS A 478 -2.40 10.25 5.74
C HIS A 478 -1.26 11.20 6.05
N ALA A 479 -0.03 10.68 6.04
CA ALA A 479 1.17 11.50 6.21
C ALA A 479 2.38 10.84 5.57
N GLY A 480 3.15 11.60 4.81
CA GLY A 480 4.34 11.13 4.12
C GLY A 480 4.06 10.36 2.83
N GLU A 481 2.90 10.50 2.23
CA GLU A 481 2.62 10.00 0.87
C GLU A 481 3.20 10.95 -0.18
N THR A 482 4.51 11.09 -0.17
CA THR A 482 5.25 12.06 -0.99
C THR A 482 6.64 11.57 -1.34
N LEU A 483 7.17 12.09 -2.45
CA LEU A 483 8.59 12.02 -2.79
C LEU A 483 9.39 13.17 -2.19
N GLY A 484 8.72 14.14 -1.54
CA GLY A 484 9.34 15.28 -0.87
C GLY A 484 10.44 14.87 0.10
N ASP A 485 11.39 15.78 0.33
CA ASP A 485 12.54 15.58 1.20
C ASP A 485 12.80 16.87 2.00
N GLY A 486 12.24 16.94 3.21
CA GLY A 486 12.33 18.10 4.10
C GLY A 486 11.44 19.27 3.72
N ASN A 487 10.45 19.11 2.83
CA ASN A 487 9.44 20.11 2.52
C ASN A 487 8.25 20.03 3.50
N SER A 488 7.25 20.91 3.33
CA SER A 488 6.07 20.94 4.20
C SER A 488 5.25 19.65 4.16
N THR A 489 5.18 18.99 3.01
CA THR A 489 4.46 17.72 2.84
C THR A 489 5.15 16.58 3.59
N ASP A 490 6.45 16.44 3.42
CA ASP A 490 7.26 15.47 4.14
C ASP A 490 7.19 15.69 5.67
N SER A 491 7.05 16.95 6.09
CA SER A 491 6.88 17.34 7.50
C SER A 491 5.53 16.92 8.10
N ASN A 492 4.52 16.51 7.32
CA ASN A 492 3.27 15.96 7.82
C ASN A 492 3.49 14.75 8.76
N LEU A 493 4.56 13.99 8.56
CA LEU A 493 4.92 12.89 9.46
C LEU A 493 5.19 13.36 10.90
N PHE A 494 5.86 14.52 11.07
CA PHE A 494 6.11 15.10 12.39
C PHE A 494 4.78 15.53 13.04
N ASP A 495 3.93 16.20 12.28
CA ASP A 495 2.65 16.71 12.77
C ASP A 495 1.70 15.55 13.14
N ALA A 496 1.61 14.52 12.32
CA ALA A 496 0.79 13.33 12.59
C ALA A 496 1.23 12.65 13.91
N ILE A 497 2.53 12.47 14.13
CA ILE A 497 3.07 11.86 15.35
C ILE A 497 2.83 12.76 16.57
N LEU A 498 3.02 14.08 16.45
CA LEU A 498 2.79 15.05 17.53
C LEU A 498 1.32 15.19 17.86
N LEU A 499 0.45 15.16 16.87
CA LEU A 499 -1.01 15.11 17.05
C LEU A 499 -1.51 13.76 17.61
N GLY A 500 -0.63 12.79 17.81
CA GLY A 500 -0.94 11.50 18.44
C GLY A 500 -1.84 10.62 17.57
N THR A 501 -1.59 10.59 16.28
CA THR A 501 -2.24 9.63 15.37
C THR A 501 -2.02 8.19 15.86
N ARG A 502 -3.02 7.33 15.72
CA ARG A 502 -2.92 5.91 16.12
C ARG A 502 -2.27 5.04 15.06
N ARG A 503 -2.45 5.41 13.79
CA ARG A 503 -1.87 4.78 12.60
C ARG A 503 -1.56 5.89 11.61
N ILE A 504 -0.67 5.62 10.68
CA ILE A 504 -0.31 6.55 9.60
C ILE A 504 -0.57 5.85 8.26
N GLY A 505 -1.41 6.47 7.43
CA GLY A 505 -1.62 6.07 6.05
C GLY A 505 -0.35 6.29 5.22
N HIS A 506 0.05 5.29 4.45
CA HIS A 506 1.23 5.22 3.58
C HIS A 506 2.56 5.38 4.31
N ALA A 507 2.83 6.51 4.94
CA ALA A 507 4.13 6.84 5.54
C ALA A 507 5.31 6.53 4.61
N TYR A 508 5.13 6.77 3.30
CA TYR A 508 6.08 6.39 2.26
C TYR A 508 7.45 7.01 2.50
N SER A 509 7.51 8.29 2.89
CA SER A 509 8.77 9.00 3.15
C SER A 509 9.40 8.72 4.53
N LEU A 510 8.73 7.98 5.43
CA LEU A 510 9.20 7.73 6.81
C LEU A 510 10.60 7.09 6.87
N TYR A 511 10.96 6.27 5.88
CA TYR A 511 12.28 5.62 5.86
C TYR A 511 13.46 6.60 5.83
N LYS A 512 13.23 7.86 5.42
CA LYS A 512 14.21 8.95 5.41
C LYS A 512 14.47 9.54 6.80
N HIS A 513 13.57 9.28 7.79
CA HIS A 513 13.53 9.92 9.09
C HIS A 513 13.85 8.94 10.23
N PRO A 514 15.13 8.70 10.58
CA PRO A 514 15.49 7.73 11.61
C PRO A 514 14.88 8.05 12.98
N LEU A 515 14.84 9.33 13.39
CA LEU A 515 14.23 9.75 14.66
C LEU A 515 12.73 9.43 14.68
N LEU A 516 12.00 9.76 13.62
CA LEU A 516 10.56 9.47 13.54
C LEU A 516 10.28 7.97 13.49
N THR A 517 11.15 7.20 12.82
CA THR A 517 11.09 5.74 12.81
C THR A 517 11.16 5.17 14.23
N ASP A 518 12.06 5.66 15.07
CA ASP A 518 12.14 5.24 16.47
C ASP A 518 10.91 5.70 17.28
N MET A 519 10.43 6.92 17.07
CA MET A 519 9.22 7.42 17.73
C MET A 519 7.97 6.61 17.35
N VAL A 520 7.82 6.21 16.09
CA VAL A 520 6.72 5.35 15.61
C VAL A 520 6.73 3.99 16.30
N LYS A 521 7.90 3.37 16.45
CA LYS A 521 8.08 2.12 17.19
C LYS A 521 7.70 2.26 18.67
N ASP A 522 8.26 3.27 19.34
CA ASP A 522 8.05 3.51 20.76
C ASP A 522 6.59 3.80 21.10
N LYS A 523 5.94 4.62 20.28
CA LYS A 523 4.51 4.96 20.40
C LYS A 523 3.56 3.85 19.89
N ARG A 524 4.08 2.78 19.28
CA ARG A 524 3.30 1.69 18.68
C ARG A 524 2.29 2.18 17.64
N ILE A 525 2.72 3.09 16.80
CA ILE A 525 1.95 3.56 15.64
C ILE A 525 2.14 2.53 14.52
N LEU A 526 1.05 2.08 13.90
CA LEU A 526 1.10 1.18 12.75
C LEU A 526 1.20 1.98 11.45
N ILE A 527 1.96 1.47 10.50
CA ILE A 527 1.97 1.98 9.13
C ILE A 527 1.01 1.17 8.27
N GLU A 528 0.08 1.86 7.63
CA GLU A 528 -0.87 1.31 6.66
C GLU A 528 -0.26 1.44 5.26
N SER A 529 0.37 0.37 4.77
CA SER A 529 1.14 0.39 3.52
C SER A 529 0.29 -0.09 2.35
N CYS A 530 0.28 0.69 1.26
CA CYS A 530 -0.49 0.45 0.04
C CYS A 530 0.44 0.34 -1.18
N PRO A 531 1.16 -0.79 -1.35
CA PRO A 531 2.24 -0.89 -2.34
C PRO A 531 1.80 -0.69 -3.79
N ILE A 532 0.66 -1.24 -4.19
CA ILE A 532 0.14 -1.09 -5.55
C ILE A 532 -0.30 0.35 -5.81
N SER A 533 -0.96 1.00 -4.85
CA SER A 533 -1.29 2.42 -4.96
C SER A 533 -0.03 3.26 -5.17
N ASN A 534 1.00 3.05 -4.35
CA ASN A 534 2.26 3.78 -4.46
C ASN A 534 3.00 3.52 -5.79
N GLU A 535 2.85 2.34 -6.38
CA GLU A 535 3.38 2.03 -7.71
C GLU A 535 2.55 2.71 -8.83
N VAL A 536 1.24 2.54 -8.83
CA VAL A 536 0.33 3.07 -9.86
C VAL A 536 0.32 4.60 -9.86
N LEU A 537 0.32 5.22 -8.67
CA LEU A 537 0.41 6.67 -8.49
C LEU A 537 1.85 7.22 -8.58
N ARG A 538 2.83 6.35 -8.89
CA ARG A 538 4.20 6.71 -9.27
C ARG A 538 5.08 7.26 -8.15
N LEU A 539 4.79 6.95 -6.90
CA LEU A 539 5.72 7.17 -5.80
C LEU A 539 6.92 6.23 -5.89
N CYS A 540 6.74 5.01 -6.43
CA CYS A 540 7.84 4.13 -6.82
C CYS A 540 7.66 3.64 -8.26
N GLY A 541 8.76 3.31 -8.91
CA GLY A 541 8.76 2.77 -10.28
C GLY A 541 8.42 1.28 -10.34
N SER A 542 8.55 0.60 -9.21
CA SER A 542 8.21 -0.81 -9.01
C SER A 542 8.10 -1.08 -7.52
N VAL A 543 7.26 -2.03 -7.14
CA VAL A 543 7.14 -2.50 -5.75
C VAL A 543 8.49 -2.97 -5.17
N LEU A 544 9.43 -3.37 -6.02
CA LEU A 544 10.81 -3.75 -5.61
C LEU A 544 11.57 -2.59 -4.95
N ALA A 545 11.26 -1.35 -5.31
CA ALA A 545 11.87 -0.14 -4.76
C ALA A 545 11.04 0.46 -3.59
N HIS A 546 9.97 -0.20 -3.17
CA HIS A 546 9.09 0.29 -2.11
C HIS A 546 9.81 0.30 -0.75
N PRO A 547 9.59 1.33 0.11
CA PRO A 547 10.29 1.46 1.40
C PRO A 547 9.85 0.46 2.47
N LEU A 548 8.73 -0.25 2.31
CA LEU A 548 8.20 -1.17 3.33
C LEU A 548 9.23 -2.21 3.83
N PRO A 549 10.04 -2.87 2.99
CA PRO A 549 11.08 -3.79 3.48
C PRO A 549 12.09 -3.13 4.43
N ALA A 550 12.44 -1.86 4.19
CA ALA A 550 13.33 -1.11 5.06
C ALA A 550 12.68 -0.75 6.41
N LEU A 551 11.39 -0.44 6.41
CA LEU A 551 10.62 -0.19 7.65
C LEU A 551 10.50 -1.47 8.49
N LEU A 552 10.18 -2.61 7.85
CA LEU A 552 10.13 -3.91 8.52
C LEU A 552 11.48 -4.30 9.14
N ALA A 553 12.57 -4.10 8.40
CA ALA A 553 13.93 -4.36 8.90
C ALA A 553 14.30 -3.51 10.11
N ARG A 554 13.77 -2.28 10.20
CA ARG A 554 13.97 -1.36 11.34
C ARG A 554 13.02 -1.62 12.51
N GLY A 555 12.17 -2.63 12.43
CA GLY A 555 11.26 -3.02 13.52
C GLY A 555 9.96 -2.20 13.56
N VAL A 556 9.60 -1.48 12.49
CA VAL A 556 8.34 -0.73 12.39
C VAL A 556 7.19 -1.71 12.15
N ALA A 557 6.13 -1.61 12.93
CA ALA A 557 4.90 -2.36 12.70
C ALA A 557 4.15 -1.82 11.47
N CYS A 558 3.86 -2.71 10.51
CA CYS A 558 3.14 -2.37 9.30
C CYS A 558 2.02 -3.39 9.05
N CYS A 559 1.02 -3.01 8.26
CA CYS A 559 0.08 -3.91 7.60
C CYS A 559 0.00 -3.56 6.10
N LEU A 560 -0.50 -4.50 5.29
CA LEU A 560 -0.84 -4.22 3.90
C LEU A 560 -2.28 -3.75 3.79
N CYS A 561 -2.49 -2.80 2.89
CA CYS A 561 -3.78 -2.23 2.53
C CYS A 561 -3.82 -2.04 1.01
N ASN A 562 -5.02 -1.78 0.46
CA ASN A 562 -5.20 -1.70 -0.99
C ASN A 562 -5.69 -0.34 -1.49
N ASP A 563 -5.93 0.61 -0.55
CA ASP A 563 -6.30 2.00 -0.87
C ASP A 563 -7.55 2.11 -1.77
N ASP A 564 -7.38 2.15 -3.09
CA ASP A 564 -8.41 2.43 -4.09
C ASP A 564 -8.51 1.32 -5.15
N PRO A 565 -8.76 0.06 -4.79
CA PRO A 565 -8.55 -1.10 -5.67
C PRO A 565 -9.31 -1.05 -6.99
N ALA A 566 -10.55 -0.57 -7.03
CA ALA A 566 -11.32 -0.51 -8.27
C ALA A 566 -10.79 0.58 -9.22
N MET A 567 -10.32 1.71 -8.68
CA MET A 567 -9.74 2.80 -9.49
C MET A 567 -8.35 2.45 -9.99
N LEU A 568 -7.59 1.66 -9.22
CA LEU A 568 -6.23 1.22 -9.54
C LEU A 568 -6.19 -0.06 -10.41
N GLY A 569 -7.35 -0.61 -10.79
CA GLY A 569 -7.44 -1.76 -11.67
C GLY A 569 -7.32 -3.13 -10.98
N GLN A 570 -7.40 -3.20 -9.64
CA GLN A 570 -7.34 -4.45 -8.87
C GLN A 570 -8.68 -5.21 -8.83
N ASP A 571 -9.75 -4.62 -9.32
CA ASP A 571 -11.11 -5.20 -9.41
C ASP A 571 -11.66 -5.73 -8.05
N THR A 572 -11.86 -7.06 -7.92
CA THR A 572 -12.54 -7.67 -6.76
C THR A 572 -11.59 -8.25 -5.72
N ALA A 573 -10.29 -8.25 -5.98
CA ALA A 573 -9.29 -8.97 -5.18
C ALA A 573 -8.13 -8.07 -4.73
N GLY A 574 -8.44 -6.82 -4.40
CA GLY A 574 -7.44 -5.80 -4.10
C GLY A 574 -6.40 -6.23 -3.08
N MET A 575 -6.85 -6.76 -1.93
CA MET A 575 -5.92 -7.22 -0.91
C MET A 575 -5.05 -8.40 -1.38
N SER A 576 -5.60 -9.32 -2.16
CA SER A 576 -4.81 -10.43 -2.71
C SER A 576 -3.73 -9.94 -3.67
N HIS A 577 -3.99 -8.90 -4.46
CA HIS A 577 -2.98 -8.33 -5.34
C HIS A 577 -1.81 -7.72 -4.56
N ASP A 578 -2.07 -6.89 -3.53
CA ASP A 578 -1.02 -6.32 -2.69
C ASP A 578 -0.23 -7.39 -1.94
N PHE A 579 -0.90 -8.42 -1.39
CA PHE A 579 -0.24 -9.54 -0.74
C PHE A 579 0.62 -10.37 -1.69
N TRP A 580 0.14 -10.60 -2.91
CA TRP A 580 0.90 -11.33 -3.92
C TRP A 580 2.13 -10.53 -4.37
N GLN A 581 1.98 -9.22 -4.65
CA GLN A 581 3.08 -8.33 -5.01
C GLN A 581 4.16 -8.31 -3.92
N ALA A 582 3.74 -8.23 -2.66
CA ALA A 582 4.66 -8.26 -1.53
C ALA A 582 5.40 -9.60 -1.43
N LEU A 583 4.68 -10.73 -1.57
CA LEU A 583 5.26 -12.08 -1.50
C LEU A 583 6.26 -12.32 -2.63
N GLN A 584 5.93 -11.94 -3.84
CA GLN A 584 6.77 -12.17 -5.01
C GLN A 584 7.93 -11.18 -5.08
N GLY A 585 7.71 -9.90 -4.75
CA GLY A 585 8.69 -8.84 -4.91
C GLY A 585 9.76 -8.79 -3.82
N TRP A 586 9.48 -9.25 -2.60
CA TRP A 586 10.39 -9.05 -1.46
C TRP A 586 10.92 -10.37 -0.90
N ASP A 587 12.17 -10.69 -1.24
CA ASP A 587 12.80 -11.98 -0.90
C ASP A 587 12.76 -12.34 0.58
N ASN A 588 12.95 -11.37 1.47
CA ASN A 588 12.98 -11.60 2.92
C ASN A 588 11.60 -11.62 3.59
N LEU A 589 10.52 -11.42 2.83
CA LEU A 589 9.18 -11.42 3.40
C LEU A 589 8.66 -12.85 3.61
N GLY A 590 8.49 -13.61 2.54
CA GLY A 590 7.93 -14.95 2.56
C GLY A 590 6.53 -15.02 3.16
N LEU A 591 5.96 -16.21 3.27
CA LEU A 591 4.64 -16.41 3.87
C LEU A 591 4.58 -15.95 5.33
N ALA A 592 5.66 -16.16 6.09
CA ALA A 592 5.73 -15.75 7.50
C ALA A 592 5.64 -14.23 7.68
N GLY A 593 6.30 -13.47 6.82
CA GLY A 593 6.19 -12.00 6.83
C GLY A 593 4.79 -11.53 6.47
N LEU A 594 4.14 -12.14 5.46
CA LEU A 594 2.73 -11.86 5.15
C LEU A 594 1.80 -12.14 6.33
N GLY A 595 2.01 -13.28 7.01
CA GLY A 595 1.25 -13.62 8.23
C GLY A 595 1.40 -12.56 9.33
N SER A 596 2.62 -12.05 9.53
CA SER A 596 2.87 -10.97 10.49
C SER A 596 2.15 -9.67 10.10
N LEU A 597 2.13 -9.29 8.82
CA LEU A 597 1.40 -8.12 8.34
C LEU A 597 -0.11 -8.28 8.53
N ALA A 598 -0.65 -9.47 8.27
CA ALA A 598 -2.06 -9.80 8.51
C ALA A 598 -2.41 -9.81 10.01
N GLU A 599 -1.59 -10.39 10.88
CA GLU A 599 -1.77 -10.31 12.33
C GLU A 599 -1.79 -8.86 12.83
N ASN A 600 -0.88 -8.03 12.34
CA ASN A 600 -0.82 -6.61 12.67
C ASN A 600 -2.10 -5.88 12.30
N SER A 601 -2.72 -6.17 11.16
CA SER A 601 -3.99 -5.56 10.78
C SER A 601 -5.08 -5.79 11.84
N VAL A 602 -5.15 -7.01 12.40
CA VAL A 602 -6.09 -7.34 13.48
C VAL A 602 -5.70 -6.67 14.81
N ARG A 603 -4.39 -6.64 15.10
CA ARG A 603 -3.87 -6.07 16.36
C ARG A 603 -4.09 -4.56 16.47
N TRP A 604 -4.06 -3.82 15.36
CA TRP A 604 -4.26 -2.37 15.32
C TRP A 604 -5.63 -1.94 14.78
N ALA A 605 -6.59 -2.87 14.59
CA ALA A 605 -7.94 -2.52 14.18
C ALA A 605 -8.72 -1.79 15.30
N ALA A 606 -9.58 -0.85 14.89
CA ALA A 606 -10.45 -0.07 15.78
C ALA A 606 -11.82 -0.72 15.91
N PHE A 607 -11.88 -1.89 16.53
CA PHE A 607 -13.13 -2.64 16.73
C PHE A 607 -14.13 -1.96 17.67
N GLU A 608 -13.66 -1.08 18.52
CA GLU A 608 -14.43 -0.35 19.54
C GLU A 608 -13.72 0.94 19.92
N ASP A 609 -14.44 1.85 20.53
CA ASP A 609 -13.85 3.08 21.06
C ASP A 609 -12.94 2.76 22.24
N GLN A 610 -11.73 3.26 22.20
CA GLN A 610 -10.72 3.06 23.22
C GLN A 610 -9.96 4.35 23.49
N GLU A 611 -9.74 4.64 24.78
CA GLU A 611 -8.75 5.64 25.17
C GLU A 611 -7.34 5.22 24.79
N ALA A 612 -6.44 6.19 24.61
CA ALA A 612 -5.07 5.93 24.13
C ALA A 612 -4.31 4.89 24.98
N ALA A 613 -4.50 4.91 26.30
CA ALA A 613 -3.86 3.96 27.21
C ALA A 613 -4.41 2.53 27.04
N ALA A 614 -5.72 2.36 26.89
CA ALA A 614 -6.37 1.08 26.63
C ALA A 614 -5.94 0.53 25.25
N TRP A 615 -5.96 1.38 24.22
CA TRP A 615 -5.47 1.05 22.88
C TRP A 615 -4.05 0.49 22.90
N ALA A 616 -3.11 1.22 23.50
CA ALA A 616 -1.72 0.81 23.60
C ALA A 616 -1.53 -0.47 24.43
N ASN A 617 -2.34 -0.67 25.48
CA ASN A 617 -2.32 -1.86 26.32
C ASN A 617 -2.79 -3.10 25.54
N ASP A 618 -3.89 -3.00 24.81
CA ASP A 618 -4.43 -4.13 24.03
C ASP A 618 -3.51 -4.54 22.89
N ILE A 619 -2.87 -3.57 22.22
CA ILE A 619 -1.81 -3.85 21.23
C ILE A 619 -0.66 -4.64 21.87
N ARG A 620 -0.25 -4.28 23.10
CA ARG A 620 0.83 -4.95 23.82
C ARG A 620 0.45 -6.36 24.27
N GLN A 621 -0.75 -6.53 24.79
CA GLN A 621 -1.24 -7.83 25.27
C GLN A 621 -1.57 -8.79 24.11
N ALA A 622 -1.92 -8.26 22.95
CA ALA A 622 -2.28 -9.05 21.77
C ALA A 622 -3.33 -10.15 22.10
N SER A 623 -3.10 -11.39 21.70
CA SER A 623 -4.00 -12.51 21.98
C SER A 623 -4.09 -12.92 23.46
N LEU A 624 -3.17 -12.45 24.31
CA LEU A 624 -3.19 -12.71 25.75
C LEU A 624 -4.20 -11.81 26.50
N GLY A 625 -4.67 -10.73 25.88
CA GLY A 625 -5.68 -9.85 26.45
C GLY A 625 -7.07 -10.51 26.58
N SER A 626 -8.01 -9.76 27.16
CA SER A 626 -9.41 -10.18 27.37
C SER A 626 -10.42 -9.45 26.48
N GLY A 627 -10.02 -8.35 25.82
CA GLY A 627 -10.89 -7.51 25.00
C GLY A 627 -11.25 -8.11 23.64
N ILE A 628 -12.02 -7.36 22.84
CA ILE A 628 -12.45 -7.77 21.50
C ILE A 628 -11.26 -8.02 20.57
N LYS A 629 -10.22 -7.21 20.67
CA LYS A 629 -8.98 -7.32 19.89
C LYS A 629 -8.31 -8.68 20.12
N ALA A 630 -8.15 -9.10 21.37
CA ALA A 630 -7.60 -10.41 21.73
C ALA A 630 -8.46 -11.57 21.20
N LYS A 631 -9.79 -11.42 21.28
CA LYS A 631 -10.73 -12.41 20.73
C LYS A 631 -10.55 -12.57 19.23
N ARG A 632 -10.45 -11.47 18.49
CA ARG A 632 -10.26 -11.47 17.01
C ARG A 632 -8.89 -12.02 16.61
N LEU A 633 -7.85 -11.71 17.36
CA LEU A 633 -6.52 -12.29 17.15
C LEU A 633 -6.53 -13.82 17.32
N LYS A 634 -7.21 -14.34 18.36
CA LYS A 634 -7.34 -15.80 18.55
C LYS A 634 -8.12 -16.47 17.41
N GLN A 635 -9.19 -15.82 16.92
CA GLN A 635 -9.94 -16.32 15.76
C GLN A 635 -9.06 -16.37 14.51
N TRP A 636 -8.36 -15.27 14.23
CA TRP A 636 -7.44 -15.19 13.11
C TRP A 636 -6.31 -16.23 13.19
N GLN A 637 -5.75 -16.48 14.38
CA GLN A 637 -4.71 -17.50 14.58
C GLN A 637 -5.22 -18.91 14.23
N VAL A 638 -6.46 -19.23 14.54
CA VAL A 638 -7.08 -20.51 14.13
C VAL A 638 -7.23 -20.58 12.60
N GLU A 639 -7.71 -19.52 11.97
CA GLU A 639 -7.84 -19.44 10.51
C GLU A 639 -6.45 -19.56 9.83
N TRP A 640 -5.42 -18.95 10.42
CA TRP A 640 -4.04 -19.05 9.94
C TRP A 640 -3.50 -20.49 9.98
N GLU A 641 -3.68 -21.19 11.08
CA GLU A 641 -3.25 -22.60 11.19
C GLU A 641 -4.00 -23.53 10.22
N GLN A 642 -5.30 -23.31 10.05
CA GLN A 642 -6.11 -24.03 9.05
C GLN A 642 -5.63 -23.77 7.63
N PHE A 643 -5.29 -22.53 7.33
CA PHE A 643 -4.72 -22.14 6.05
C PHE A 643 -3.34 -22.78 5.80
N CYS A 644 -2.46 -22.77 6.79
CA CYS A 644 -1.17 -23.44 6.69
C CYS A 644 -1.32 -24.95 6.49
N LEU A 645 -2.25 -25.58 7.19
CA LEU A 645 -2.55 -27.01 6.97
C LEU A 645 -3.06 -27.28 5.56
N TRP A 646 -3.92 -26.40 5.03
CA TRP A 646 -4.38 -26.52 3.65
C TRP A 646 -3.21 -26.43 2.64
N ILE A 647 -2.26 -25.50 2.81
CA ILE A 647 -1.07 -25.41 1.95
C ILE A 647 -0.30 -26.75 1.95
N VAL A 648 -0.04 -27.29 3.15
CA VAL A 648 0.69 -28.56 3.28
C VAL A 648 -0.06 -29.71 2.60
N THR A 649 -1.39 -29.73 2.70
CA THR A 649 -2.21 -30.77 2.08
C THR A 649 -2.28 -30.64 0.57
N GLU A 650 -2.44 -29.41 0.05
CA GLU A 650 -2.66 -29.16 -1.38
C GLU A 650 -1.38 -29.22 -2.20
N PHE A 651 -0.28 -28.70 -1.66
CA PHE A 651 0.97 -28.53 -2.38
C PHE A 651 2.13 -29.39 -1.85
N GLY A 652 1.91 -30.14 -0.76
CA GLY A 652 2.98 -30.87 -0.10
C GLY A 652 3.54 -32.03 -0.95
N GLU A 653 2.71 -32.70 -1.74
CA GLU A 653 3.18 -33.81 -2.60
C GLU A 653 4.23 -33.33 -3.63
N GLU A 654 4.05 -32.12 -4.17
CA GLU A 654 4.92 -31.58 -5.23
C GLU A 654 6.09 -30.74 -4.68
N PHE A 655 5.87 -30.00 -3.58
CA PHE A 655 6.83 -28.97 -3.12
C PHE A 655 7.37 -29.18 -1.71
N ASP A 656 7.03 -30.26 -1.01
CA ASP A 656 7.53 -30.51 0.34
C ASP A 656 8.85 -31.32 0.33
N PRO A 657 9.93 -30.76 0.94
CA PRO A 657 11.19 -31.51 1.03
C PRO A 657 11.08 -32.81 1.84
N GLU A 658 10.16 -32.88 2.81
CA GLU A 658 9.96 -34.11 3.60
C GLU A 658 9.27 -35.22 2.80
N ALA A 659 8.48 -34.90 1.79
CA ALA A 659 7.87 -35.87 0.90
C ALA A 659 8.92 -36.55 -0.04
N GLU A 660 9.92 -35.77 -0.48
CA GLU A 660 11.03 -36.30 -1.30
C GLU A 660 11.86 -37.34 -0.55
N THR A 661 12.06 -37.16 0.78
CA THR A 661 12.84 -38.11 1.60
C THR A 661 12.05 -39.36 2.00
N ALA A 662 10.72 -39.27 2.06
CA ALA A 662 9.85 -40.42 2.39
C ALA A 662 9.64 -41.36 1.20
N GLY A 663 9.86 -40.89 -0.03
CA GLY A 663 9.73 -41.68 -1.27
C GLY A 663 11.02 -42.31 -1.79
N ALA A 664 12.17 -42.05 -1.16
CA ALA A 664 13.42 -42.75 -1.51
C ALA A 664 13.35 -44.20 -0.98
N PRO A 665 13.40 -45.23 -1.85
CA PRO A 665 13.44 -46.62 -1.35
C PRO A 665 14.71 -46.83 -0.54
N GLU A 666 14.60 -47.51 0.61
CA GLU A 666 15.71 -48.12 1.36
C GLU A 666 16.42 -49.17 0.49
N ALA A 667 17.09 -48.72 -0.56
CA ALA A 667 17.94 -49.55 -1.39
C ALA A 667 19.38 -49.09 -1.20
N GLU A 668 20.01 -49.56 -0.14
CA GLU A 668 21.47 -49.81 -0.04
C GLU A 668 21.91 -50.08 1.42
N ALA A 669 21.29 -51.07 2.04
CA ALA A 669 21.83 -51.65 3.28
C ALA A 669 21.83 -53.19 3.27
N GLN A 670 22.09 -53.83 2.10
CA GLN A 670 22.40 -55.26 2.00
C GLN A 670 23.40 -55.48 0.86
N ALA A 671 24.63 -55.04 1.02
CA ALA A 671 25.80 -55.57 0.31
C ALA A 671 27.09 -55.01 0.93
N SER A 672 27.53 -55.57 2.02
CA SER A 672 28.96 -55.77 2.34
C SER A 672 29.12 -56.76 3.49
#